data_74b0090eacc85de2c9097d0fc2030e54
#
_entry.id   74b0090eacc85de2c9097d0fc2030e54
#
_cell.length_a   1.000
_cell.length_b   1.000
_cell.length_c   1.000
_cell.angle_alpha   90.00
_cell.angle_beta   90.00
_cell.angle_gamma   90.00
#
_symmetry.space_group_name_H-M   'P 1'
#
loop_
_entity.id
_entity.type
_entity.pdbx_description
1 polymer ?
#
loop_
_entity_poly.entity_id
_entity_poly.type
_entity_poly.pdbx_seq_one_letter_code
_entity_poly.pdbx_strand_id
1 'polypeptide(L)'
;MAAYGSTLRFGDNQVGTQYPNGIQVSDDQIIKPIGDRLLTDLGKFMGSTVSPDGRFLAATTADHPLVLQIFDLSAYKLIWTVGSAAGVNQTLADTTVGQEGPTYSPDGKFLWLPEQDALTRFPVNADGTLGAPTRFPLPTVGSHLSGNSRTPTPNSALVGQSVYSPDGSTLYAALNGQNSVVALDPGTGAVEHTWNVGIAPRELAFAGGKLYVSDEGGRQAKPGDTTMDSYGTAVPANGYLGTSATGAVSVIDPANPSAPVGSIAVGLHPTAMHVDGNALFVANTNSDTVSVINTRTDQVEQTIETKPWPESSVGYEPDGIAMTKDGHLLVTLGRANAVAVYHYDGAPKEPVSYIGLLPTDYYPANVATVGDQIVVTNTRGIDARGPAITTSKGQGTVPVSGHDTHSTTASLTRFTLPSDRDIANYTATVFRQNGWTRNSVLEAKGHKAKAVPVPTRIGDPSVIKHVFLIVKENRTYDQVLGDLGEGNGDPSLTQFGEKATPNQHALARQFGDYDNVYDIGTNSSEGHNWLMQGDNPEYSESDAGEYQRTYDTEEDVLGHQRSGFLWTAVESAGKTARNYGEFEYVEGKPSGTWQQYYCAARSVASGGDPAQLTAPGLKGDYGSAIPSLNAIADPLSPPFDLTIPDIYREQIWKQDFEKNGPADFNMIWFSSDHTGGPADGEAGVADNDLATGEMVDTISHSKYWKDSVIFVLEDDSQDGADHVDGHRAPVQVISPWAQHGKVIDTYYSQISAVRTIEQILGAQPLNEKVAAATPMYDAFTNHPNYTPFNAVPNQIPLTEAIATPPACGLDTLGRTGAAAAALNKAEAQKIAVPANEQATAAAWQTWLAGQHTTGNGAVPDYANPEQMNRYTWYQAHDWKVPYPGDSKIYAPSQVPAAYLPSSDTN
;
A
#
# COMPACT_ATOMS: atom_id res chain seq x y z
N MET A 1 -7.81 -34.80 13.80
CA MET A 1 -7.43 -33.37 13.65
C MET A 1 -6.03 -33.25 14.22
N ALA A 2 -5.04 -33.07 13.38
CA ALA A 2 -3.67 -32.83 13.84
C ALA A 2 -3.66 -31.43 14.47
N ALA A 3 -3.02 -31.31 15.63
CA ALA A 3 -2.80 -30.01 16.27
C ALA A 3 -1.92 -29.18 15.33
N TYR A 4 -2.52 -28.23 14.62
CA TYR A 4 -1.78 -27.18 13.96
C TYR A 4 -1.04 -26.42 15.06
N GLY A 5 0.24 -26.12 14.85
CA GLY A 5 0.96 -25.19 15.71
C GLY A 5 0.12 -23.92 15.84
N SER A 6 0.19 -23.27 16.98
CA SER A 6 -0.66 -22.17 17.38
C SER A 6 -0.41 -20.89 16.55
N THR A 7 -0.67 -20.91 15.25
CA THR A 7 -0.92 -19.70 14.49
C THR A 7 -2.18 -19.07 15.03
N LEU A 8 -2.18 -17.75 15.13
CA LEU A 8 -3.36 -17.00 15.51
C LEU A 8 -4.45 -17.37 14.48
N ARG A 9 -5.59 -17.87 14.96
CA ARG A 9 -6.75 -18.13 14.10
C ARG A 9 -7.80 -17.11 14.47
N PHE A 10 -8.20 -16.33 13.51
CA PHE A 10 -9.16 -15.27 13.69
C PHE A 10 -10.60 -15.78 13.69
N GLY A 11 -10.82 -17.02 13.20
CA GLY A 11 -12.16 -17.60 13.10
C GLY A 11 -13.03 -16.77 12.15
N ASP A 12 -14.17 -16.35 12.65
CA ASP A 12 -15.14 -15.47 11.97
C ASP A 12 -15.03 -13.99 12.40
N ASN A 13 -13.86 -13.57 12.90
CA ASN A 13 -13.62 -12.17 13.24
C ASN A 13 -13.80 -11.27 12.03
N GLN A 14 -14.32 -10.06 12.26
CA GLN A 14 -14.49 -9.03 11.23
C GLN A 14 -13.57 -7.84 11.53
N VAL A 15 -13.01 -7.24 10.50
CA VAL A 15 -12.14 -6.06 10.61
C VAL A 15 -12.89 -4.92 11.30
N GLY A 16 -12.15 -4.14 12.10
CA GLY A 16 -12.66 -3.01 12.87
C GLY A 16 -13.52 -3.40 14.07
N THR A 17 -13.72 -4.68 14.34
CA THR A 17 -14.51 -5.16 15.49
C THR A 17 -13.64 -5.38 16.70
N GLN A 18 -14.12 -4.90 17.88
CA GLN A 18 -13.45 -5.08 19.15
C GLN A 18 -13.72 -6.47 19.73
N TYR A 19 -12.67 -7.21 19.95
CA TYR A 19 -12.68 -8.50 20.65
C TYR A 19 -11.93 -8.40 21.99
N PRO A 20 -12.04 -9.38 22.89
CA PRO A 20 -11.35 -9.33 24.21
C PRO A 20 -9.82 -9.19 24.09
N ASN A 21 -9.22 -9.66 23.01
CA ASN A 21 -7.79 -9.61 22.73
C ASN A 21 -7.36 -8.38 21.92
N GLY A 22 -8.29 -7.53 21.47
CA GLY A 22 -8.01 -6.31 20.70
C GLY A 22 -8.94 -6.11 19.52
N ILE A 23 -8.58 -5.21 18.63
CA ILE A 23 -9.31 -4.88 17.39
C ILE A 23 -8.69 -5.68 16.26
N GLN A 24 -9.52 -6.37 15.48
CA GLN A 24 -9.09 -7.05 14.25
C GLN A 24 -8.80 -6.01 13.16
N VAL A 25 -7.65 -6.11 12.51
CA VAL A 25 -7.29 -5.30 11.33
C VAL A 25 -7.12 -6.18 10.08
N SER A 26 -7.00 -5.55 8.92
CA SER A 26 -7.05 -6.22 7.62
C SER A 26 -5.81 -7.06 7.30
N ASP A 27 -4.70 -6.90 8.03
CA ASP A 27 -3.39 -7.49 7.72
C ASP A 27 -2.99 -8.68 8.62
N ASP A 28 -3.94 -9.50 9.04
CA ASP A 28 -3.72 -10.65 9.92
C ASP A 28 -3.15 -10.27 11.31
N GLN A 29 -3.42 -9.07 11.80
CA GLN A 29 -3.01 -8.64 13.13
C GLN A 29 -4.20 -8.29 14.02
N ILE A 30 -3.95 -8.23 15.32
CA ILE A 30 -4.87 -7.70 16.34
C ILE A 30 -4.18 -6.56 17.06
N ILE A 31 -4.85 -5.43 17.19
CA ILE A 31 -4.30 -4.24 17.82
C ILE A 31 -4.87 -4.06 19.22
N LYS A 32 -3.98 -3.95 20.20
CA LYS A 32 -4.30 -3.59 21.58
C LYS A 32 -3.09 -2.91 22.21
N PRO A 33 -2.95 -1.59 22.06
CA PRO A 33 -1.82 -0.84 22.62
C PRO A 33 -1.84 -0.80 24.14
N ILE A 34 -0.70 -0.48 24.75
CA ILE A 34 -0.62 -0.16 26.18
C ILE A 34 -0.82 1.34 26.43
N GLY A 35 -1.23 1.68 27.63
CA GLY A 35 -1.34 3.07 28.10
C GLY A 35 -2.59 3.80 27.58
N ASP A 36 -2.50 5.13 27.63
CA ASP A 36 -3.57 6.00 27.12
C ASP A 36 -3.50 6.10 25.59
N ARG A 37 -4.65 6.04 24.94
CA ARG A 37 -4.80 6.19 23.50
C ARG A 37 -5.60 7.43 23.16
N LEU A 38 -5.09 8.24 22.25
CA LEU A 38 -5.80 9.38 21.67
C LEU A 38 -5.94 9.16 20.17
N LEU A 39 -7.16 8.91 19.72
CA LEU A 39 -7.49 8.83 18.29
C LEU A 39 -7.72 10.21 17.72
N THR A 40 -7.35 10.41 16.46
CA THR A 40 -7.73 11.57 15.66
C THR A 40 -8.60 11.13 14.50
N ASP A 41 -9.49 12.01 14.08
CA ASP A 41 -10.38 11.77 12.95
C ASP A 41 -9.65 11.91 11.59
N LEU A 42 -8.40 12.32 11.58
CA LEU A 42 -7.59 12.49 10.38
C LEU A 42 -6.23 11.81 10.59
N GLY A 43 -5.94 10.83 9.82
CA GLY A 43 -4.70 10.07 9.73
C GLY A 43 -4.38 9.96 8.26
N LYS A 44 -3.31 9.54 7.94
CA LYS A 44 -2.21 8.68 8.25
C LYS A 44 -1.03 9.54 8.76
N PHE A 45 -0.58 9.39 10.00
CA PHE A 45 0.56 10.15 10.47
C PHE A 45 1.84 9.71 9.77
N MET A 46 2.61 10.70 9.30
CA MET A 46 3.95 10.50 8.75
C MET A 46 5.00 10.76 9.81
N GLY A 47 5.24 12.01 10.15
CA GLY A 47 6.25 12.42 11.10
C GLY A 47 5.69 13.28 12.22
N SER A 48 6.40 13.30 13.34
CA SER A 48 6.01 14.10 14.49
C SER A 48 7.21 14.66 15.23
N THR A 49 6.99 15.75 15.96
CA THR A 49 8.00 16.37 16.81
C THR A 49 7.40 16.95 18.07
N VAL A 50 8.17 16.93 19.16
CA VAL A 50 7.77 17.51 20.47
C VAL A 50 8.38 18.90 20.61
N SER A 51 7.60 19.86 21.14
CA SER A 51 8.12 21.20 21.43
C SER A 51 9.27 21.16 22.45
N PRO A 52 10.22 22.12 22.42
CA PRO A 52 11.40 22.10 23.30
C PRO A 52 11.07 22.10 24.79
N ASP A 53 9.90 22.61 25.17
CA ASP A 53 9.41 22.62 26.55
C ASP A 53 8.64 21.34 26.95
N GLY A 54 8.46 20.40 25.99
CA GLY A 54 7.76 19.14 26.20
C GLY A 54 6.25 19.23 26.31
N ARG A 55 5.65 20.40 26.01
CA ARG A 55 4.21 20.61 26.20
C ARG A 55 3.35 20.21 25.03
N PHE A 56 3.87 20.35 23.83
CA PHE A 56 3.13 20.14 22.60
C PHE A 56 3.80 19.12 21.71
N LEU A 57 2.99 18.38 20.98
CA LEU A 57 3.45 17.53 19.88
C LEU A 57 2.78 18.02 18.61
N ALA A 58 3.55 18.17 17.56
CA ALA A 58 3.08 18.46 16.21
C ALA A 58 3.26 17.22 15.33
N ALA A 59 2.23 16.81 14.58
CA ALA A 59 2.27 15.69 13.66
C ALA A 59 1.59 16.06 12.34
N THR A 60 2.06 15.47 11.26
CA THR A 60 1.51 15.64 9.90
C THR A 60 0.87 14.35 9.42
N THR A 61 -0.19 14.48 8.61
CA THR A 61 -0.81 13.38 7.91
C THR A 61 -0.38 13.35 6.45
N ALA A 62 -0.18 12.16 5.90
CA ALA A 62 0.20 11.95 4.52
C ALA A 62 -0.98 11.91 3.57
N ASP A 63 -2.08 11.37 4.06
CA ASP A 63 -3.24 11.10 3.24
C ASP A 63 -4.06 12.37 2.94
N HIS A 64 -4.86 12.35 1.89
CA HIS A 64 -5.77 13.46 1.59
C HIS A 64 -6.93 13.54 2.57
N PRO A 65 -7.27 14.72 3.05
CA PRO A 65 -6.53 15.98 2.94
C PRO A 65 -5.39 16.07 3.95
N LEU A 66 -4.29 16.69 3.53
CA LEU A 66 -3.19 16.99 4.42
C LEU A 66 -3.63 17.81 5.63
N VAL A 67 -3.21 17.39 6.82
CA VAL A 67 -3.44 18.13 8.06
C VAL A 67 -2.22 18.10 8.98
N LEU A 68 -1.78 19.30 9.39
CA LEU A 68 -0.88 19.45 10.54
C LEU A 68 -1.73 19.52 11.81
N GLN A 69 -1.46 18.66 12.77
CA GLN A 69 -2.20 18.54 14.03
C GLN A 69 -1.28 18.88 15.21
N ILE A 70 -1.75 19.71 16.14
CA ILE A 70 -1.04 20.11 17.34
C ILE A 70 -1.76 19.55 18.57
N PHE A 71 -1.04 18.80 19.39
CA PHE A 71 -1.56 18.18 20.61
C PHE A 71 -0.96 18.83 21.85
N ASP A 72 -1.79 19.11 22.85
CA ASP A 72 -1.33 19.41 24.21
C ASP A 72 -1.09 18.08 24.96
N LEU A 73 0.17 17.76 25.22
CA LEU A 73 0.55 16.51 25.84
C LEU A 73 0.17 16.45 27.34
N SER A 74 0.01 17.60 28.01
CA SER A 74 -0.41 17.62 29.40
C SER A 74 -1.91 17.34 29.54
N ALA A 75 -2.72 17.97 28.69
CA ALA A 75 -4.17 17.74 28.61
C ALA A 75 -4.53 16.50 27.79
N TYR A 76 -3.56 15.95 27.06
CA TYR A 76 -3.66 14.82 26.16
C TYR A 76 -4.83 14.95 25.20
N LYS A 77 -4.80 16.00 24.41
CA LYS A 77 -5.86 16.33 23.43
C LYS A 77 -5.33 17.11 22.24
N LEU A 78 -6.01 16.98 21.11
CA LEU A 78 -5.85 17.81 19.93
C LEU A 78 -6.30 19.23 20.25
N ILE A 79 -5.50 20.25 19.94
CA ILE A 79 -5.78 21.67 20.23
C ILE A 79 -5.81 22.55 18.99
N TRP A 80 -5.15 22.17 17.90
CA TRP A 80 -5.07 22.97 16.68
C TRP A 80 -4.88 22.10 15.44
N THR A 81 -5.46 22.51 14.33
CA THR A 81 -5.36 21.85 13.03
C THR A 81 -5.11 22.86 11.93
N VAL A 82 -4.22 22.56 11.00
CA VAL A 82 -3.89 23.38 9.83
C VAL A 82 -3.91 22.49 8.58
N GLY A 83 -4.57 22.92 7.52
CA GLY A 83 -4.60 22.16 6.27
C GLY A 83 -5.72 22.59 5.33
N SER A 84 -6.02 21.74 4.35
CA SER A 84 -7.11 21.93 3.39
C SER A 84 -8.43 21.27 3.81
N ALA A 85 -8.40 20.37 4.79
CA ALA A 85 -9.58 19.68 5.27
C ALA A 85 -10.71 20.61 5.75
N ALA A 86 -11.93 20.15 5.62
CA ALA A 86 -13.08 20.85 6.19
C ALA A 86 -13.02 20.85 7.72
N GLY A 87 -13.28 22.01 8.34
CA GLY A 87 -13.33 22.12 9.80
C GLY A 87 -11.99 22.35 10.51
N VAL A 88 -10.87 22.44 9.80
CA VAL A 88 -9.58 22.83 10.38
C VAL A 88 -9.62 24.23 10.99
N ASN A 89 -8.80 24.47 12.02
CA ASN A 89 -8.71 25.78 12.68
C ASN A 89 -8.07 26.85 11.79
N GLN A 90 -7.15 26.44 10.93
CA GLN A 90 -6.43 27.35 10.04
C GLN A 90 -6.27 26.71 8.66
N THR A 91 -6.78 27.38 7.63
CA THR A 91 -6.66 26.90 6.25
C THR A 91 -5.24 27.11 5.72
N LEU A 92 -4.66 26.07 5.16
CA LEU A 92 -3.49 26.08 4.31
C LEU A 92 -3.92 25.53 2.95
N ALA A 93 -3.41 26.10 1.87
CA ALA A 93 -3.64 25.55 0.54
C ALA A 93 -3.11 24.10 0.49
N ASP A 94 -3.78 23.25 -0.25
CA ASP A 94 -3.39 21.86 -0.41
C ASP A 94 -1.96 21.78 -0.94
N THR A 95 -1.13 21.00 -0.24
CA THR A 95 0.28 20.81 -0.56
C THR A 95 0.72 19.46 0.00
N THR A 96 1.59 18.79 -0.70
CA THR A 96 2.22 17.56 -0.20
C THR A 96 3.24 17.92 0.88
N VAL A 97 3.27 17.19 2.00
CA VAL A 97 4.21 17.40 3.10
C VAL A 97 5.31 16.35 3.12
N GLY A 98 6.41 16.72 3.77
CA GLY A 98 7.55 15.81 3.96
C GLY A 98 7.26 14.70 4.96
N GLN A 99 7.84 13.52 4.71
CA GLN A 99 7.69 12.31 5.51
C GLN A 99 8.09 12.51 6.99
N GLU A 100 9.11 13.33 7.26
CA GLU A 100 9.69 13.47 8.61
C GLU A 100 8.94 14.46 9.52
N GLY A 101 7.91 15.08 9.01
CA GLY A 101 7.08 16.00 9.80
C GLY A 101 7.73 17.32 10.14
N PRO A 102 7.09 18.10 11.02
CA PRO A 102 7.49 19.46 11.33
C PRO A 102 8.66 19.54 12.30
N THR A 103 9.28 20.72 12.40
CA THR A 103 10.40 21.02 13.29
C THR A 103 10.17 22.28 14.10
N TYR A 104 10.26 22.20 15.43
CA TYR A 104 10.25 23.39 16.28
C TYR A 104 11.59 24.10 16.28
N SER A 105 11.57 25.45 16.34
CA SER A 105 12.77 26.23 16.64
C SER A 105 13.26 25.95 18.06
N PRO A 106 14.56 26.06 18.36
CA PRO A 106 15.12 25.76 19.69
C PRO A 106 14.50 26.56 20.85
N ASP A 107 14.00 27.77 20.56
CA ASP A 107 13.32 28.64 21.52
C ASP A 107 11.80 28.42 21.59
N GLY A 108 11.27 27.45 20.82
CA GLY A 108 9.85 27.08 20.75
C GLY A 108 8.93 28.12 20.13
N LYS A 109 9.48 29.19 19.52
CA LYS A 109 8.65 30.27 18.97
C LYS A 109 8.16 30.05 17.56
N PHE A 110 8.75 29.12 16.83
CA PHE A 110 8.38 28.81 15.47
C PHE A 110 8.26 27.30 15.27
N LEU A 111 7.36 26.92 14.37
CA LEU A 111 7.21 25.57 13.83
C LEU A 111 7.41 25.65 12.32
N TRP A 112 8.25 24.80 11.79
CA TRP A 112 8.49 24.66 10.36
C TRP A 112 7.81 23.41 9.84
N LEU A 113 7.01 23.57 8.78
CA LEU A 113 6.37 22.49 8.05
C LEU A 113 7.12 22.28 6.74
N PRO A 114 7.68 21.09 6.48
CA PRO A 114 8.24 20.75 5.17
C PRO A 114 7.09 20.49 4.19
N GLU A 115 7.19 21.11 3.01
CA GLU A 115 6.29 20.90 1.87
C GLU A 115 7.06 20.36 0.68
N GLN A 116 6.37 19.98 -0.38
CA GLN A 116 6.99 19.46 -1.61
C GLN A 116 8.15 20.35 -2.12
N ASP A 117 7.95 21.66 -2.23
CA ASP A 117 8.92 22.62 -2.77
C ASP A 117 9.08 23.85 -1.88
N ALA A 118 8.81 23.74 -0.59
CA ALA A 118 8.93 24.87 0.33
C ALA A 118 9.10 24.41 1.79
N LEU A 119 9.50 25.35 2.62
CA LEU A 119 9.36 25.27 4.07
C LEU A 119 8.37 26.37 4.51
N THR A 120 7.34 26.00 5.24
CA THR A 120 6.39 26.96 5.79
C THR A 120 6.59 27.12 7.29
N ARG A 121 6.86 28.35 7.74
CA ARG A 121 7.11 28.69 9.13
C ARG A 121 5.88 29.31 9.78
N PHE A 122 5.48 28.75 10.93
CA PHE A 122 4.38 29.26 11.76
C PHE A 122 4.93 29.85 13.06
N PRO A 123 4.53 31.06 13.48
CA PRO A 123 4.72 31.47 14.87
C PRO A 123 3.92 30.58 15.82
N VAL A 124 4.51 30.19 16.95
CA VAL A 124 3.86 29.37 17.97
C VAL A 124 3.43 30.26 19.13
N ASN A 125 2.13 30.25 19.45
CA ASN A 125 1.57 30.97 20.57
C ASN A 125 1.82 30.23 21.91
N ALA A 126 1.71 30.94 23.03
CA ALA A 126 1.96 30.35 24.36
C ALA A 126 1.01 29.18 24.72
N ASP A 127 -0.13 29.08 24.07
CA ASP A 127 -1.11 28.00 24.21
C ASP A 127 -0.93 26.86 23.20
N GLY A 128 0.10 26.92 22.36
CA GLY A 128 0.40 25.92 21.33
C GLY A 128 -0.30 26.12 20.00
N THR A 129 -1.24 27.07 19.91
CA THR A 129 -1.87 27.41 18.62
C THR A 129 -0.88 28.12 17.70
N LEU A 130 -1.14 28.10 16.38
CA LEU A 130 -0.23 28.65 15.38
C LEU A 130 -0.71 30.00 14.86
N GLY A 131 0.25 30.92 14.64
CA GLY A 131 0.02 32.21 13.98
C GLY A 131 0.00 32.13 12.45
N ALA A 132 -0.07 33.26 11.77
CA ALA A 132 -0.07 33.33 10.32
C ALA A 132 1.23 32.78 9.73
N PRO A 133 1.17 31.86 8.73
CA PRO A 133 2.34 31.25 8.12
C PRO A 133 3.14 32.20 7.26
N THR A 134 4.43 31.86 7.08
CA THR A 134 5.30 32.46 6.07
C THR A 134 5.92 31.31 5.28
N ARG A 135 5.66 31.24 3.98
CA ARG A 135 6.16 30.22 3.08
C ARG A 135 7.49 30.67 2.45
N PHE A 136 8.46 29.80 2.46
CA PHE A 136 9.79 29.98 1.87
C PHE A 136 9.99 28.94 0.77
N PRO A 137 9.76 29.33 -0.51
CA PRO A 137 9.97 28.41 -1.63
C PRO A 137 11.43 27.97 -1.73
N LEU A 138 11.62 26.70 -2.03
CA LEU A 138 12.93 26.13 -2.34
C LEU A 138 13.13 26.05 -3.84
N PRO A 139 14.38 26.16 -4.32
CA PRO A 139 14.64 26.10 -5.76
C PRO A 139 14.39 24.70 -6.28
N THR A 140 13.64 24.59 -7.39
CA THR A 140 13.58 23.39 -8.22
C THR A 140 14.84 23.28 -9.08
N VAL A 141 15.35 22.08 -9.26
CA VAL A 141 16.49 21.82 -10.15
C VAL A 141 16.01 21.32 -11.52
N GLY A 142 16.87 21.37 -12.54
CA GLY A 142 16.54 20.86 -13.87
C GLY A 142 16.25 19.36 -13.88
N SER A 143 15.37 18.90 -14.78
CA SER A 143 14.90 17.52 -14.81
C SER A 143 16.06 16.54 -14.99
N HIS A 144 16.14 15.57 -14.09
CA HIS A 144 16.99 14.39 -14.19
C HIS A 144 16.19 13.09 -14.18
N LEU A 145 14.85 13.19 -14.28
CA LEU A 145 14.00 12.02 -14.35
C LEU A 145 14.30 11.20 -15.59
N SER A 146 14.29 9.88 -15.43
CA SER A 146 14.25 8.96 -16.57
C SER A 146 12.98 9.20 -17.37
N GLY A 147 13.00 8.87 -18.66
CA GLY A 147 11.81 8.96 -19.52
C GLY A 147 10.67 8.04 -19.09
N ASN A 148 10.90 7.17 -18.11
CA ASN A 148 9.99 6.15 -17.63
C ASN A 148 9.20 6.59 -16.41
N SER A 149 9.66 7.60 -15.68
CA SER A 149 8.95 8.03 -14.48
C SER A 149 7.56 8.56 -14.83
N ARG A 150 6.56 8.02 -14.15
CA ARG A 150 5.17 8.48 -14.21
C ARG A 150 4.92 9.69 -13.32
N THR A 151 5.87 10.05 -12.47
CA THR A 151 5.75 11.18 -11.55
C THR A 151 5.59 12.48 -12.33
N PRO A 152 4.46 13.19 -12.21
CA PRO A 152 4.16 14.37 -13.02
C PRO A 152 4.94 15.62 -12.58
N THR A 153 5.55 15.64 -11.39
CA THR A 153 6.30 16.76 -10.81
C THR A 153 7.79 16.45 -10.71
N PRO A 154 8.51 16.42 -11.83
CA PRO A 154 9.94 16.20 -11.79
C PRO A 154 10.66 17.33 -11.06
N ASN A 155 11.70 16.99 -10.30
CA ASN A 155 12.64 17.91 -9.68
C ASN A 155 12.12 18.68 -8.47
N SER A 156 11.02 18.25 -7.91
CA SER A 156 10.58 18.73 -6.62
C SER A 156 11.66 18.50 -5.56
N ALA A 157 11.71 19.37 -4.59
CA ALA A 157 12.62 19.23 -3.47
C ALA A 157 12.27 17.99 -2.62
N LEU A 158 10.98 17.69 -2.49
CA LEU A 158 10.47 16.65 -1.59
C LEU A 158 11.16 16.80 -0.23
N VAL A 159 10.82 17.86 0.50
CA VAL A 159 11.60 18.23 1.70
C VAL A 159 11.40 17.17 2.79
N GLY A 160 12.46 16.54 3.22
CA GLY A 160 12.50 15.65 4.37
C GLY A 160 12.60 16.44 5.68
N GLN A 161 13.34 15.92 6.66
CA GLN A 161 13.51 16.61 7.93
C GLN A 161 14.26 17.92 7.79
N SER A 162 13.93 18.88 8.62
CA SER A 162 14.75 20.06 8.87
C SER A 162 15.29 20.06 10.31
N VAL A 163 16.46 20.62 10.54
CA VAL A 163 17.09 20.72 11.86
C VAL A 163 17.87 22.01 12.01
N TYR A 164 17.80 22.63 13.19
CA TYR A 164 18.61 23.79 13.49
C TYR A 164 20.05 23.45 13.84
N SER A 165 20.99 24.33 13.49
CA SER A 165 22.33 24.30 14.09
C SER A 165 22.23 24.40 15.63
N PRO A 166 23.21 23.87 16.38
CA PRO A 166 23.20 23.93 17.85
C PRO A 166 23.10 25.33 18.45
N ASP A 167 23.56 26.35 17.72
CA ASP A 167 23.45 27.78 18.13
C ASP A 167 22.15 28.45 17.64
N GLY A 168 21.33 27.75 16.88
CA GLY A 168 20.05 28.23 16.34
C GLY A 168 20.19 29.23 15.18
N SER A 169 21.38 29.46 14.67
CA SER A 169 21.62 30.48 13.63
C SER A 169 21.30 30.01 12.21
N THR A 170 21.33 28.72 11.94
CA THR A 170 21.11 28.13 10.62
C THR A 170 20.08 27.02 10.71
N LEU A 171 19.19 26.94 9.71
CA LEU A 171 18.28 25.81 9.51
C LEU A 171 18.82 24.95 8.37
N TYR A 172 18.96 23.64 8.59
CA TYR A 172 19.31 22.68 7.56
C TYR A 172 18.07 21.89 7.16
N ALA A 173 17.95 21.58 5.88
CA ALA A 173 16.84 20.78 5.36
C ALA A 173 17.35 19.74 4.36
N ALA A 174 16.88 18.51 4.51
CA ALA A 174 17.08 17.45 3.53
C ALA A 174 16.16 17.70 2.33
N LEU A 175 16.70 17.67 1.12
CA LEU A 175 15.95 17.73 -0.12
C LEU A 175 15.96 16.34 -0.74
N ASN A 176 15.02 15.50 -0.33
CA ASN A 176 14.94 14.09 -0.68
C ASN A 176 14.93 13.90 -2.21
N GLY A 177 14.07 14.64 -2.93
CA GLY A 177 13.95 14.54 -4.38
C GLY A 177 15.18 15.02 -5.16
N GLN A 178 16.05 15.80 -4.52
CA GLN A 178 17.23 16.42 -5.16
C GLN A 178 18.57 15.81 -4.69
N ASN A 179 18.54 14.81 -3.80
CA ASN A 179 19.72 14.16 -3.24
C ASN A 179 20.72 15.18 -2.65
N SER A 180 20.21 16.16 -1.91
CA SER A 180 21.00 17.27 -1.38
C SER A 180 20.51 17.73 0.00
N VAL A 181 21.37 18.49 0.69
CA VAL A 181 21.03 19.21 1.92
C VAL A 181 21.29 20.68 1.69
N VAL A 182 20.38 21.53 2.15
CA VAL A 182 20.55 22.99 2.12
C VAL A 182 20.72 23.56 3.52
N ALA A 183 21.53 24.61 3.63
CA ALA A 183 21.59 25.50 4.79
C ALA A 183 20.84 26.78 4.47
N LEU A 184 19.93 27.21 5.36
CA LEU A 184 19.10 28.38 5.20
C LEU A 184 19.25 29.32 6.41
N ASP A 185 19.20 30.62 6.13
CA ASP A 185 18.94 31.61 7.16
C ASP A 185 17.49 31.48 7.67
N PRO A 186 17.26 31.15 8.95
CA PRO A 186 15.91 30.91 9.43
C PRO A 186 15.03 32.18 9.53
N GLY A 187 15.63 33.36 9.44
CA GLY A 187 14.90 34.62 9.44
C GLY A 187 14.34 34.97 8.06
N THR A 188 15.13 34.78 7.02
CA THR A 188 14.81 35.18 5.64
C THR A 188 14.43 34.01 4.72
N GLY A 189 14.76 32.77 5.08
CA GLY A 189 14.61 31.58 4.24
C GLY A 189 15.61 31.50 3.07
N ALA A 190 16.63 32.39 3.06
CA ALA A 190 17.64 32.38 2.01
C ALA A 190 18.53 31.13 2.11
N VAL A 191 18.68 30.42 0.99
CA VAL A 191 19.63 29.31 0.88
C VAL A 191 21.05 29.87 0.85
N GLU A 192 21.86 29.53 1.83
CA GLU A 192 23.26 29.96 1.99
C GLU A 192 24.25 28.97 1.40
N HIS A 193 23.94 27.68 1.50
CA HIS A 193 24.79 26.62 0.95
C HIS A 193 23.96 25.40 0.57
N THR A 194 24.50 24.59 -0.37
CA THR A 194 23.93 23.29 -0.78
C THR A 194 25.03 22.25 -0.88
N TRP A 195 24.80 21.08 -0.27
CA TRP A 195 25.67 19.91 -0.39
C TRP A 195 24.95 18.79 -1.15
N ASN A 196 25.65 18.18 -2.08
CA ASN A 196 25.21 16.89 -2.64
C ASN A 196 25.58 15.79 -1.63
N VAL A 197 24.61 14.95 -1.31
CA VAL A 197 24.72 13.84 -0.36
C VAL A 197 24.45 12.48 -1.04
N GLY A 198 24.11 11.46 -0.30
CA GLY A 198 23.65 10.20 -0.85
C GLY A 198 22.30 10.34 -1.56
N ILE A 199 21.62 9.23 -1.79
CA ILE A 199 20.34 9.18 -2.54
C ILE A 199 19.19 9.24 -1.55
N ALA A 200 18.19 10.08 -1.82
CA ALA A 200 17.00 10.25 -1.00
C ALA A 200 17.33 10.57 0.47
N PRO A 201 17.98 11.72 0.76
CA PRO A 201 18.25 12.14 2.13
C PRO A 201 16.95 12.37 2.89
N ARG A 202 16.87 11.85 4.12
CA ARG A 202 15.64 11.83 4.91
C ARG A 202 15.79 12.57 6.22
N GLU A 203 16.50 12.04 7.23
CA GLU A 203 16.72 12.69 8.51
C GLU A 203 18.11 13.34 8.65
N LEU A 204 18.17 14.30 9.56
CA LEU A 204 19.35 15.09 9.86
C LEU A 204 19.64 15.04 11.36
N ALA A 205 20.91 14.82 11.75
CA ALA A 205 21.31 14.84 13.14
C ALA A 205 22.66 15.54 13.37
N PHE A 206 22.76 16.43 14.37
CA PHE A 206 24.01 17.04 14.77
C PHE A 206 24.71 16.22 15.85
N ALA A 207 25.97 15.89 15.63
CA ALA A 207 26.83 15.28 16.65
C ALA A 207 28.30 15.67 16.44
N GLY A 208 29.00 16.03 17.49
CA GLY A 208 30.44 16.34 17.45
C GLY A 208 30.83 17.47 16.50
N GLY A 209 29.94 18.41 16.22
CA GLY A 209 30.17 19.52 15.29
C GLY A 209 29.94 19.18 13.80
N LYS A 210 29.49 17.96 13.50
CA LYS A 210 29.13 17.49 12.16
C LYS A 210 27.65 17.33 12.02
N LEU A 211 27.15 17.41 10.79
CA LEU A 211 25.78 17.07 10.41
C LEU A 211 25.78 15.72 9.71
N TYR A 212 25.01 14.78 10.25
CA TYR A 212 24.79 13.46 9.68
C TYR A 212 23.45 13.45 8.97
N VAL A 213 23.38 12.72 7.86
CA VAL A 213 22.20 12.66 6.98
C VAL A 213 21.92 11.20 6.67
N SER A 214 20.75 10.67 6.98
CA SER A 214 20.36 9.34 6.50
C SER A 214 19.99 9.43 5.02
N ASP A 215 20.64 8.61 4.21
CA ASP A 215 20.44 8.53 2.76
C ASP A 215 19.70 7.22 2.46
N GLU A 216 18.40 7.29 2.33
CA GLU A 216 17.51 6.13 2.22
C GLU A 216 17.83 5.22 1.02
N GLY A 217 18.14 5.81 -0.13
CA GLY A 217 18.64 5.11 -1.32
C GLY A 217 20.14 4.76 -1.26
N GLY A 218 20.81 5.09 -0.16
CA GLY A 218 22.23 4.82 0.06
C GLY A 218 23.15 5.78 -0.66
N ARG A 219 24.37 5.31 -0.97
CA ARG A 219 25.37 6.11 -1.66
C ARG A 219 25.02 6.36 -3.12
N GLN A 220 25.55 7.44 -3.68
CA GLN A 220 25.50 7.67 -5.13
C GLN A 220 26.10 6.49 -5.92
N ALA A 221 25.49 6.18 -7.07
CA ALA A 221 25.96 5.12 -7.96
C ALA A 221 27.36 5.41 -8.52
N LYS A 222 28.15 4.36 -8.72
CA LYS A 222 29.50 4.41 -9.27
C LYS A 222 29.56 3.66 -10.60
N PRO A 223 30.51 3.98 -11.49
CA PRO A 223 30.72 3.19 -12.70
C PRO A 223 30.90 1.70 -12.39
N GLY A 224 30.08 0.86 -13.00
CA GLY A 224 30.07 -0.60 -12.81
C GLY A 224 29.05 -1.12 -11.81
N ASP A 225 28.31 -0.26 -11.09
CA ASP A 225 27.15 -0.69 -10.31
C ASP A 225 26.02 -1.12 -11.25
N THR A 226 25.29 -2.16 -10.85
CA THR A 226 23.95 -2.40 -11.36
C THR A 226 23.02 -1.41 -10.67
N THR A 227 22.15 -0.77 -11.42
CA THR A 227 21.26 0.27 -10.90
C THR A 227 19.84 0.07 -11.35
N MET A 228 18.89 0.52 -10.52
CA MET A 228 17.51 0.76 -10.89
C MET A 228 17.15 2.22 -10.62
N ASP A 229 16.01 2.66 -11.11
CA ASP A 229 15.57 4.05 -10.98
C ASP A 229 14.87 4.31 -9.65
N SER A 230 15.02 5.51 -9.11
CA SER A 230 14.14 6.15 -8.15
C SER A 230 14.08 7.64 -8.46
N TYR A 231 12.93 8.14 -8.86
CA TYR A 231 12.72 9.55 -9.21
C TYR A 231 13.77 10.11 -10.20
N GLY A 232 14.17 9.29 -11.20
CA GLY A 232 15.20 9.61 -12.19
C GLY A 232 16.64 9.53 -11.67
N THR A 233 16.84 9.02 -10.46
CA THR A 233 18.16 8.78 -9.90
C THR A 233 18.53 7.31 -10.02
N ALA A 234 19.74 7.04 -10.52
CA ALA A 234 20.27 5.68 -10.57
C ALA A 234 20.68 5.21 -9.16
N VAL A 235 19.94 4.28 -8.58
CA VAL A 235 20.20 3.68 -7.26
C VAL A 235 20.92 2.36 -7.43
N PRO A 236 22.03 2.09 -6.68
CA PRO A 236 22.65 0.77 -6.68
C PRO A 236 21.67 -0.32 -6.25
N ALA A 237 21.51 -1.36 -7.08
CA ALA A 237 20.48 -2.37 -6.89
C ALA A 237 20.99 -3.79 -7.11
N ASN A 238 20.25 -4.78 -6.57
CA ASN A 238 20.44 -6.20 -6.85
C ASN A 238 20.03 -6.50 -8.30
N GLY A 239 20.93 -7.07 -9.07
CA GLY A 239 20.74 -7.30 -10.51
C GLY A 239 19.73 -8.40 -10.87
N TYR A 240 19.15 -9.09 -9.89
CA TYR A 240 18.10 -10.08 -10.10
C TYR A 240 16.79 -9.66 -9.43
N LEU A 241 16.85 -9.39 -8.12
CA LEU A 241 15.65 -8.99 -7.37
C LEU A 241 15.16 -7.59 -7.73
N GLY A 242 16.05 -6.68 -8.14
CA GLY A 242 15.67 -5.29 -8.35
C GLY A 242 15.39 -4.53 -7.06
N THR A 243 16.00 -4.95 -5.96
CA THR A 243 15.91 -4.28 -4.65
C THR A 243 17.14 -3.42 -4.40
N SER A 244 17.06 -2.37 -3.60
CA SER A 244 18.22 -1.54 -3.26
C SER A 244 19.35 -2.37 -2.61
N ALA A 245 20.60 -2.01 -2.90
CA ALA A 245 21.77 -2.77 -2.48
C ALA A 245 22.68 -2.02 -1.50
N THR A 246 22.39 -0.74 -1.21
CA THR A 246 23.22 0.09 -0.32
C THR A 246 22.36 0.94 0.59
N GLY A 247 22.79 1.13 1.84
CA GLY A 247 22.34 2.19 2.73
C GLY A 247 23.52 3.01 3.18
N ALA A 248 23.35 4.30 3.41
CA ALA A 248 24.43 5.19 3.78
C ALA A 248 23.98 6.30 4.74
N VAL A 249 24.95 6.82 5.49
CA VAL A 249 24.81 8.09 6.21
C VAL A 249 25.87 9.05 5.67
N SER A 250 25.42 10.16 5.09
CA SER A 250 26.32 11.24 4.67
C SER A 250 26.80 12.06 5.87
N VAL A 251 28.05 12.55 5.81
CA VAL A 251 28.67 13.35 6.88
C VAL A 251 29.13 14.68 6.31
N ILE A 252 28.53 15.76 6.78
CA ILE A 252 28.83 17.14 6.39
C ILE A 252 29.59 17.82 7.52
N ASP A 253 30.63 18.61 7.18
CA ASP A 253 31.28 19.54 8.10
C ASP A 253 30.77 20.97 7.84
N PRO A 254 29.77 21.47 8.61
CA PRO A 254 29.24 22.80 8.37
C PRO A 254 30.23 23.93 8.60
N ALA A 255 31.25 23.70 9.44
CA ALA A 255 32.30 24.68 9.68
C ALA A 255 33.26 24.83 8.49
N ASN A 256 33.31 23.83 7.60
CA ASN A 256 34.07 23.84 6.36
C ASN A 256 33.22 23.40 5.17
N PRO A 257 32.30 24.25 4.69
CA PRO A 257 31.30 23.88 3.68
C PRO A 257 31.89 23.38 2.35
N SER A 258 33.17 23.68 2.09
CA SER A 258 33.86 23.22 0.88
C SER A 258 34.54 21.86 1.06
N ALA A 259 34.51 21.26 2.27
CA ALA A 259 35.06 19.92 2.47
C ALA A 259 34.19 18.88 1.73
N PRO A 260 34.81 17.79 1.25
CA PRO A 260 34.05 16.69 0.69
C PRO A 260 33.08 16.10 1.71
N VAL A 261 31.87 15.79 1.27
CA VAL A 261 30.89 15.06 2.09
C VAL A 261 31.39 13.63 2.31
N GLY A 262 31.45 13.21 3.57
CA GLY A 262 31.75 11.82 3.94
C GLY A 262 30.57 10.89 3.70
N SER A 263 30.82 9.57 3.71
CA SER A 263 29.77 8.56 3.59
C SER A 263 30.11 7.35 4.46
N ILE A 264 29.21 6.94 5.30
CA ILE A 264 29.30 5.76 6.19
C ILE A 264 28.30 4.73 5.68
N ALA A 265 28.77 3.51 5.38
CA ALA A 265 27.88 2.42 4.99
C ALA A 265 27.12 1.90 6.23
N VAL A 266 25.81 1.75 6.09
CA VAL A 266 24.87 1.21 7.09
C VAL A 266 23.95 0.16 6.46
N GLY A 267 22.91 -0.28 7.14
CA GLY A 267 21.89 -1.15 6.53
C GLY A 267 21.03 -0.43 5.49
N LEU A 268 20.14 -1.17 4.85
CA LEU A 268 19.28 -0.67 3.76
C LEU A 268 18.18 0.25 4.31
N HIS A 269 17.83 1.26 3.53
CA HIS A 269 16.84 2.27 3.87
C HIS A 269 17.05 2.84 5.28
N PRO A 270 18.17 3.58 5.53
CA PRO A 270 18.33 4.30 6.78
C PRO A 270 17.32 5.44 6.86
N THR A 271 16.48 5.41 7.90
CA THR A 271 15.41 6.37 8.18
C THR A 271 15.79 7.23 9.39
N ALA A 272 15.21 6.96 10.56
CA ALA A 272 15.38 7.77 11.74
C ALA A 272 16.78 7.68 12.35
N MET A 273 17.18 8.79 12.97
CA MET A 273 18.47 8.91 13.66
C MET A 273 18.31 9.50 15.05
N HIS A 274 19.03 8.96 16.02
CA HIS A 274 19.07 9.48 17.40
C HIS A 274 20.51 9.59 17.92
N VAL A 275 20.84 10.74 18.51
CA VAL A 275 22.17 11.00 19.09
C VAL A 275 22.14 10.89 20.60
N ASP A 276 22.96 10.00 21.16
CA ASP A 276 23.26 9.98 22.58
C ASP A 276 24.80 10.02 22.81
N GLY A 277 25.27 11.14 23.40
CA GLY A 277 26.70 11.35 23.62
C GLY A 277 27.53 11.29 22.35
N ASN A 278 28.33 10.23 22.17
CA ASN A 278 29.12 9.98 20.96
C ASN A 278 28.54 8.86 20.08
N ALA A 279 27.40 8.32 20.43
CA ALA A 279 26.69 7.34 19.64
C ALA A 279 25.64 8.03 18.77
N LEU A 280 25.59 7.66 17.50
CA LEU A 280 24.50 7.96 16.60
C LEU A 280 23.85 6.62 16.22
N PHE A 281 22.60 6.46 16.62
CA PHE A 281 21.76 5.31 16.25
C PHE A 281 21.06 5.62 14.93
N VAL A 282 21.01 4.66 14.02
CA VAL A 282 20.41 4.79 12.70
C VAL A 282 19.52 3.58 12.46
N ALA A 283 18.22 3.79 12.33
CA ALA A 283 17.28 2.74 11.92
C ALA A 283 17.52 2.39 10.44
N ASN A 284 17.69 1.11 10.15
CA ASN A 284 17.83 0.59 8.79
C ASN A 284 16.59 -0.24 8.48
N THR A 285 15.56 0.42 8.02
CA THR A 285 14.19 -0.08 7.96
C THR A 285 14.07 -1.34 7.12
N ASN A 286 14.66 -1.35 5.93
CA ASN A 286 14.64 -2.52 5.03
C ASN A 286 15.76 -3.58 5.36
N SER A 287 16.46 -3.41 6.49
CA SER A 287 17.43 -4.40 6.99
C SER A 287 17.04 -5.01 8.34
N ASP A 288 15.97 -4.54 8.98
CA ASP A 288 15.58 -4.92 10.35
C ASP A 288 16.70 -4.76 11.37
N THR A 289 17.47 -3.68 11.28
CA THR A 289 18.63 -3.41 12.15
C THR A 289 18.71 -1.97 12.57
N VAL A 290 19.47 -1.71 13.66
CA VAL A 290 19.90 -0.36 14.02
C VAL A 290 21.42 -0.33 14.00
N SER A 291 22.02 0.56 13.21
CA SER A 291 23.46 0.81 13.21
C SER A 291 23.84 1.79 14.32
N VAL A 292 24.93 1.51 15.08
CA VAL A 292 25.47 2.43 16.09
C VAL A 292 26.80 2.98 15.56
N ILE A 293 26.78 4.25 15.19
CA ILE A 293 27.95 4.98 14.66
C ILE A 293 28.63 5.74 15.81
N ASN A 294 29.96 5.60 15.92
CA ASN A 294 30.75 6.43 16.80
C ASN A 294 31.10 7.75 16.08
N THR A 295 30.51 8.85 16.54
CA THR A 295 30.64 10.18 15.92
C THR A 295 32.03 10.82 16.04
N ARG A 296 32.93 10.24 16.86
CA ARG A 296 34.34 10.65 16.92
C ARG A 296 35.18 10.03 15.82
N THR A 297 34.81 8.85 15.34
CA THR A 297 35.57 8.08 14.37
C THR A 297 34.89 7.94 13.02
N ASP A 298 33.60 8.26 12.94
CA ASP A 298 32.71 8.05 11.81
C ASP A 298 32.69 6.57 11.36
N GLN A 299 32.65 5.66 12.34
CA GLN A 299 32.63 4.21 12.10
C GLN A 299 31.41 3.57 12.77
N VAL A 300 30.82 2.60 12.11
CA VAL A 300 29.84 1.69 12.73
C VAL A 300 30.57 0.79 13.72
N GLU A 301 30.22 0.86 15.00
CA GLU A 301 30.84 0.06 16.05
C GLU A 301 30.05 -1.22 16.35
N GLN A 302 28.74 -1.20 16.12
CA GLN A 302 27.87 -2.37 16.25
C GLN A 302 26.59 -2.20 15.41
N THR A 303 25.95 -3.31 15.14
CA THR A 303 24.63 -3.39 14.51
C THR A 303 23.72 -4.19 15.41
N ILE A 304 22.56 -3.62 15.76
CA ILE A 304 21.55 -4.24 16.62
C ILE A 304 20.53 -4.89 15.70
N GLU A 305 20.27 -6.19 15.86
CA GLU A 305 19.16 -6.89 15.21
C GLU A 305 17.87 -6.53 15.93
N THR A 306 16.87 -6.10 15.17
CA THR A 306 15.53 -5.79 15.72
C THR A 306 14.57 -6.97 15.63
N LYS A 307 14.93 -8.01 14.90
CA LYS A 307 14.15 -9.24 14.84
C LYS A 307 14.00 -9.88 16.21
N PRO A 308 12.77 -10.24 16.62
CA PRO A 308 12.51 -10.78 17.96
C PRO A 308 13.21 -12.11 18.27
N TRP A 309 13.61 -12.86 17.24
CA TRP A 309 14.44 -14.07 17.35
C TRP A 309 15.28 -14.25 16.08
N PRO A 310 16.47 -14.86 16.20
CA PRO A 310 17.44 -14.89 15.10
C PRO A 310 16.96 -15.61 13.83
N GLU A 311 16.13 -16.64 13.99
CA GLU A 311 15.63 -17.45 12.89
C GLU A 311 14.37 -16.88 12.21
N SER A 312 13.84 -15.75 12.68
CA SER A 312 12.72 -15.10 12.04
C SER A 312 13.07 -14.54 10.67
N SER A 313 12.07 -14.38 9.82
CA SER A 313 12.23 -13.75 8.51
C SER A 313 12.43 -12.25 8.64
N VAL A 314 12.39 -11.52 7.54
CA VAL A 314 12.48 -10.05 7.49
C VAL A 314 11.09 -9.42 7.64
N GLY A 315 11.03 -8.08 7.77
CA GLY A 315 9.78 -7.32 7.70
C GLY A 315 9.26 -6.87 9.08
N TYR A 316 10.13 -6.31 9.92
CA TYR A 316 9.74 -5.64 11.17
C TYR A 316 9.77 -4.13 11.05
N GLU A 317 10.55 -3.59 10.13
CA GLU A 317 10.65 -2.18 9.78
C GLU A 317 10.92 -1.28 11.00
N PRO A 318 12.15 -1.30 11.54
CA PRO A 318 12.56 -0.33 12.56
C PRO A 318 12.54 1.07 11.95
N ASP A 319 11.86 2.01 12.62
CA ASP A 319 11.64 3.35 12.11
C ASP A 319 12.04 4.42 13.15
N GLY A 320 11.17 4.83 14.08
CA GLY A 320 11.50 5.84 15.09
C GLY A 320 12.44 5.36 16.19
N ILE A 321 13.34 6.24 16.65
CA ILE A 321 14.31 5.95 17.72
C ILE A 321 14.27 7.02 18.82
N ALA A 322 14.21 6.59 20.08
CA ALA A 322 14.37 7.48 21.24
C ALA A 322 15.20 6.82 22.34
N MET A 323 15.71 7.65 23.26
CA MET A 323 16.44 7.20 24.43
C MET A 323 15.81 7.77 25.70
N THR A 324 15.61 6.94 26.71
CA THR A 324 15.18 7.40 28.03
C THR A 324 16.37 7.87 28.85
N LYS A 325 16.12 8.67 29.89
CA LYS A 325 17.17 9.20 30.77
C LYS A 325 17.94 8.14 31.57
N ASP A 326 17.33 6.99 31.74
CA ASP A 326 17.90 5.84 32.49
C ASP A 326 18.52 4.78 31.57
N GLY A 327 18.69 5.10 30.24
CA GLY A 327 19.46 4.29 29.31
C GLY A 327 18.68 3.21 28.59
N HIS A 328 17.35 3.34 28.49
CA HIS A 328 16.58 2.46 27.61
C HIS A 328 16.53 3.06 26.20
N LEU A 329 17.02 2.31 25.23
CA LEU A 329 16.87 2.59 23.81
C LEU A 329 15.51 2.04 23.36
N LEU A 330 14.71 2.90 22.76
CA LEU A 330 13.39 2.60 22.23
C LEU A 330 13.45 2.66 20.70
N VAL A 331 12.97 1.61 20.03
CA VAL A 331 12.92 1.54 18.55
C VAL A 331 11.51 1.10 18.15
N THR A 332 10.82 1.92 17.36
CA THR A 332 9.54 1.47 16.80
C THR A 332 9.80 0.40 15.75
N LEU A 333 8.90 -0.57 15.67
CA LEU A 333 8.88 -1.61 14.66
C LEU A 333 7.53 -1.53 13.96
N GLY A 334 7.50 -0.87 12.79
CA GLY A 334 6.27 -0.53 12.08
C GLY A 334 5.36 -1.74 11.88
N ARG A 335 5.83 -2.75 11.19
CA ARG A 335 5.04 -3.96 10.87
C ARG A 335 4.78 -4.88 12.06
N ALA A 336 5.47 -4.67 13.17
CA ALA A 336 5.23 -5.43 14.40
C ALA A 336 4.14 -4.82 15.28
N ASN A 337 3.69 -3.58 15.01
CA ASN A 337 2.85 -2.81 15.90
C ASN A 337 3.42 -2.77 17.32
N ALA A 338 4.71 -2.45 17.44
CA ALA A 338 5.42 -2.53 18.72
C ALA A 338 6.57 -1.52 18.84
N VAL A 339 6.94 -1.21 20.09
CA VAL A 339 8.22 -0.60 20.43
C VAL A 339 9.14 -1.67 21.01
N ALA A 340 10.29 -1.87 20.36
CA ALA A 340 11.37 -2.69 20.93
C ALA A 340 12.16 -1.89 21.97
N VAL A 341 12.46 -2.50 23.09
CA VAL A 341 13.17 -1.87 24.22
C VAL A 341 14.48 -2.59 24.46
N TYR A 342 15.54 -1.81 24.55
CA TYR A 342 16.89 -2.30 24.82
C TYR A 342 17.52 -1.52 25.97
N HIS A 343 18.45 -2.16 26.67
CA HIS A 343 19.35 -1.47 27.63
C HIS A 343 20.63 -1.06 26.92
N TYR A 344 21.05 0.19 27.16
CA TYR A 344 22.27 0.79 26.59
C TYR A 344 23.12 1.47 27.68
N ASP A 345 24.39 1.08 27.77
CA ASP A 345 25.30 1.54 28.83
C ASP A 345 26.04 2.85 28.53
N GLY A 346 25.69 3.58 27.46
CA GLY A 346 26.16 4.95 27.22
C GLY A 346 27.47 5.06 26.42
N ALA A 347 27.98 3.99 25.83
CA ALA A 347 29.16 4.07 24.95
C ALA A 347 28.96 3.28 23.63
N PRO A 348 29.39 3.78 22.46
CA PRO A 348 29.12 3.15 21.17
C PRO A 348 29.54 1.69 21.01
N LYS A 349 30.54 1.26 21.80
CA LYS A 349 31.08 -0.13 21.77
C LYS A 349 30.46 -1.04 22.83
N GLU A 350 29.73 -0.48 23.79
CA GLU A 350 29.09 -1.30 24.81
C GLU A 350 27.92 -2.06 24.19
N PRO A 351 27.75 -3.36 24.53
CA PRO A 351 26.67 -4.16 23.98
C PRO A 351 25.31 -3.59 24.33
N VAL A 352 24.42 -3.54 23.36
CA VAL A 352 23.00 -3.22 23.55
C VAL A 352 22.26 -4.51 23.85
N SER A 353 21.52 -4.53 24.95
CA SER A 353 20.82 -5.73 25.45
C SER A 353 19.32 -5.63 25.20
N TYR A 354 18.76 -6.59 24.49
CA TYR A 354 17.32 -6.66 24.25
C TYR A 354 16.56 -6.99 25.55
N ILE A 355 15.50 -6.23 25.84
CA ILE A 355 14.60 -6.43 27.00
C ILE A 355 13.28 -7.06 26.55
N GLY A 356 12.62 -6.48 25.55
CA GLY A 356 11.33 -6.98 25.05
C GLY A 356 10.61 -6.00 24.13
N LEU A 357 9.33 -6.28 23.90
CA LEU A 357 8.43 -5.52 23.03
C LEU A 357 7.25 -4.97 23.83
N LEU A 358 6.83 -3.76 23.48
CA LEU A 358 5.62 -3.11 23.98
C LEU A 358 4.62 -2.94 22.83
N PRO A 359 3.36 -3.40 22.97
CA PRO A 359 2.40 -3.28 21.89
C PRO A 359 1.94 -1.83 21.72
N THR A 360 1.78 -1.42 20.48
CA THR A 360 1.31 -0.10 20.05
C THR A 360 0.01 -0.21 19.26
N ASP A 361 -0.41 0.89 18.70
CA ASP A 361 -1.41 0.93 17.63
C ASP A 361 -0.79 0.56 16.28
N TYR A 362 -1.56 0.67 15.19
CA TYR A 362 -1.11 0.25 13.87
C TYR A 362 0.04 1.13 13.37
N TYR A 363 1.11 0.49 12.99
CA TYR A 363 2.32 1.07 12.41
C TYR A 363 2.90 2.25 13.20
N PRO A 364 3.58 2.02 14.33
CA PRO A 364 4.23 3.08 15.11
C PRO A 364 5.39 3.69 14.31
N ALA A 365 5.16 4.88 13.72
CA ALA A 365 6.14 5.57 12.90
C ALA A 365 7.20 6.31 13.73
N ASN A 366 6.82 6.88 14.89
CA ASN A 366 7.76 7.65 15.69
C ASN A 366 7.54 7.45 17.19
N VAL A 367 8.61 7.67 17.97
CA VAL A 367 8.59 7.59 19.43
C VAL A 367 9.36 8.76 20.05
N ALA A 368 8.81 9.36 21.09
CA ALA A 368 9.44 10.46 21.83
C ALA A 368 9.38 10.23 23.34
N THR A 369 10.37 10.74 24.05
CA THR A 369 10.39 10.77 25.52
C THR A 369 10.05 12.17 26.04
N VAL A 370 9.02 12.29 26.87
CA VAL A 370 8.55 13.55 27.44
C VAL A 370 8.48 13.43 28.95
N GLY A 371 9.53 13.88 29.63
CA GLY A 371 9.69 13.63 31.07
C GLY A 371 9.89 12.15 31.35
N ASP A 372 8.93 11.54 32.05
CA ASP A 372 8.89 10.09 32.34
C ASP A 372 7.86 9.37 31.46
N GLN A 373 7.26 10.07 30.51
CA GLN A 373 6.30 9.51 29.58
C GLN A 373 6.97 9.16 28.26
N ILE A 374 6.53 8.07 27.68
CA ILE A 374 6.78 7.68 26.29
C ILE A 374 5.54 8.06 25.50
N VAL A 375 5.73 8.73 24.37
CA VAL A 375 4.66 9.06 23.41
C VAL A 375 5.02 8.40 22.07
N VAL A 376 4.12 7.60 21.56
CA VAL A 376 4.27 6.94 20.24
C VAL A 376 3.25 7.54 19.30
N THR A 377 3.73 7.96 18.13
CA THR A 377 2.89 8.39 17.00
C THR A 377 2.67 7.20 16.10
N ASN A 378 1.41 6.78 15.95
CA ASN A 378 1.07 5.64 15.12
C ASN A 378 0.43 6.15 13.83
N THR A 379 0.84 5.59 12.70
CA THR A 379 0.36 5.98 11.37
C THR A 379 -1.15 5.87 11.29
N ARG A 380 -1.70 4.75 11.74
CA ARG A 380 -3.15 4.52 11.81
C ARG A 380 -3.60 4.18 13.23
N GLY A 381 -4.79 4.60 13.58
CA GLY A 381 -5.43 4.25 14.85
C GLY A 381 -6.39 3.07 14.69
N ILE A 382 -7.41 3.24 13.84
CA ILE A 382 -8.32 2.18 13.40
C ILE A 382 -8.44 2.35 11.89
N ASP A 383 -8.19 1.29 11.18
CA ASP A 383 -8.17 1.29 9.73
C ASP A 383 -9.55 1.60 9.13
N ALA A 384 -9.60 2.39 8.04
CA ALA A 384 -10.81 2.77 7.29
C ALA A 384 -12.04 3.16 8.15
N ARG A 385 -11.82 3.76 9.30
CA ARG A 385 -12.87 4.15 10.27
C ARG A 385 -12.91 5.65 10.55
N GLY A 386 -12.27 6.44 9.68
CA GLY A 386 -12.28 7.90 9.78
C GLY A 386 -13.63 8.52 9.46
N PRO A 387 -13.75 9.87 9.60
CA PRO A 387 -14.93 10.59 9.17
C PRO A 387 -15.05 10.61 7.65
N ALA A 388 -16.23 10.98 7.16
CA ALA A 388 -16.35 11.37 5.75
C ALA A 388 -15.43 12.56 5.48
N ILE A 389 -14.50 12.40 4.55
CA ILE A 389 -13.54 13.44 4.15
C ILE A 389 -13.97 14.13 2.86
N THR A 390 -13.42 15.30 2.60
CA THR A 390 -13.58 15.98 1.33
C THR A 390 -12.30 15.82 0.54
N THR A 391 -12.35 15.05 -0.52
CA THR A 391 -11.22 14.74 -1.37
C THR A 391 -11.21 15.59 -2.63
N SER A 392 -10.02 15.95 -3.10
CA SER A 392 -9.79 16.67 -4.35
C SER A 392 -8.67 16.01 -5.17
N LYS A 393 -8.45 14.74 -4.98
CA LYS A 393 -7.47 13.94 -5.72
C LYS A 393 -7.76 13.98 -7.23
N GLY A 394 -6.71 13.92 -8.01
CA GLY A 394 -6.79 14.07 -9.48
C GLY A 394 -6.93 15.52 -9.95
N GLN A 395 -6.76 15.75 -11.26
CA GLN A 395 -6.80 17.10 -11.84
C GLN A 395 -8.22 17.56 -12.16
N GLY A 396 -8.53 18.82 -11.87
CA GLY A 396 -9.81 19.43 -12.20
C GLY A 396 -11.00 18.79 -11.48
N THR A 397 -10.79 18.20 -10.34
CA THR A 397 -11.83 17.49 -9.59
C THR A 397 -12.86 18.44 -8.97
N VAL A 398 -14.09 17.97 -8.90
CA VAL A 398 -15.10 18.54 -8.01
C VAL A 398 -14.92 17.88 -6.64
N PRO A 399 -14.70 18.63 -5.57
CA PRO A 399 -14.60 18.05 -4.24
C PRO A 399 -15.87 17.26 -3.88
N VAL A 400 -15.69 16.05 -3.40
CA VAL A 400 -16.75 15.18 -2.88
C VAL A 400 -16.44 14.77 -1.46
N SER A 401 -17.43 14.35 -0.71
CA SER A 401 -17.26 13.93 0.68
C SER A 401 -17.82 12.53 0.86
N GLY A 402 -17.04 11.67 1.46
CA GLY A 402 -17.41 10.28 1.69
C GLY A 402 -16.55 9.59 2.73
N HIS A 403 -16.94 8.37 3.07
CA HIS A 403 -16.11 7.42 3.81
C HIS A 403 -15.50 6.45 2.81
N ASP A 404 -14.22 6.21 2.94
CA ASP A 404 -13.45 5.41 2.01
C ASP A 404 -12.21 4.80 2.70
N THR A 405 -11.39 4.07 1.98
CA THR A 405 -10.14 3.50 2.50
C THR A 405 -9.13 4.56 2.92
N HIS A 406 -9.24 5.78 2.37
CA HIS A 406 -8.46 6.95 2.78
C HIS A 406 -9.02 7.65 4.03
N SER A 407 -10.24 7.33 4.47
CA SER A 407 -10.82 7.86 5.71
C SER A 407 -10.19 7.20 6.93
N THR A 408 -8.88 7.18 6.99
CA THR A 408 -8.11 6.55 8.07
C THR A 408 -8.08 7.41 9.32
N THR A 409 -7.92 6.75 10.47
CA THR A 409 -7.63 7.41 11.74
C THR A 409 -6.15 7.34 12.01
N ALA A 410 -5.64 8.32 12.77
CA ALA A 410 -4.31 8.21 13.36
C ALA A 410 -4.42 8.16 14.89
N SER A 411 -3.35 7.82 15.58
CA SER A 411 -3.36 7.83 17.03
C SER A 411 -2.04 8.26 17.65
N LEU A 412 -2.15 8.78 18.88
CA LEU A 412 -1.04 8.85 19.82
C LEU A 412 -1.29 7.83 20.92
N THR A 413 -0.27 7.08 21.29
CA THR A 413 -0.28 6.26 22.50
C THR A 413 0.72 6.83 23.52
N ARG A 414 0.34 6.86 24.79
CA ARG A 414 1.16 7.43 25.86
C ARG A 414 1.18 6.51 27.06
N PHE A 415 2.37 6.21 27.55
CA PHE A 415 2.57 5.38 28.74
C PHE A 415 3.85 5.75 29.50
N THR A 416 3.93 5.37 30.78
CA THR A 416 5.19 5.33 31.51
C THR A 416 5.88 4.01 31.20
N LEU A 417 7.20 4.04 30.97
CA LEU A 417 7.93 2.81 30.68
C LEU A 417 7.75 1.78 31.79
N PRO A 418 7.20 0.59 31.50
CA PRO A 418 7.06 -0.47 32.49
C PRO A 418 8.41 -1.00 32.95
N SER A 419 8.43 -1.77 34.04
CA SER A 419 9.66 -2.46 34.46
C SER A 419 10.11 -3.48 33.41
N ASP A 420 11.41 -3.79 33.34
CA ASP A 420 11.97 -4.79 32.40
C ASP A 420 11.22 -6.12 32.47
N ARG A 421 10.79 -6.52 33.65
CA ARG A 421 9.99 -7.73 33.86
C ARG A 421 8.63 -7.62 33.13
N ASP A 422 7.97 -6.48 33.24
CA ASP A 422 6.66 -6.27 32.64
C ASP A 422 6.80 -6.12 31.13
N ILE A 423 7.85 -5.45 30.63
CA ILE A 423 8.20 -5.40 29.21
C ILE A 423 8.37 -6.82 28.65
N ALA A 424 9.09 -7.69 29.35
CA ALA A 424 9.23 -9.09 28.95
C ALA A 424 7.88 -9.84 28.91
N ASN A 425 6.93 -9.49 29.79
CA ASN A 425 5.57 -10.04 29.75
C ASN A 425 4.76 -9.51 28.56
N TYR A 426 4.86 -8.21 28.24
CA TYR A 426 4.21 -7.60 27.06
C TYR A 426 4.71 -8.21 25.75
N THR A 427 5.97 -8.64 25.69
CA THR A 427 6.52 -9.35 24.52
C THR A 427 5.63 -10.53 24.09
N ALA A 428 5.14 -11.32 25.06
CA ALA A 428 4.24 -12.43 24.75
C ALA A 428 2.88 -11.97 24.22
N THR A 429 2.46 -10.75 24.54
CA THR A 429 1.25 -10.14 23.97
C THR A 429 1.48 -9.73 22.53
N VAL A 430 2.59 -9.05 22.23
CA VAL A 430 2.97 -8.69 20.85
C VAL A 430 3.07 -9.94 19.97
N PHE A 431 3.68 -11.01 20.47
CA PHE A 431 3.74 -12.29 19.75
C PHE A 431 2.35 -12.84 19.42
N ARG A 432 1.41 -12.78 20.36
CA ARG A 432 0.03 -13.23 20.09
C ARG A 432 -0.69 -12.34 19.10
N GLN A 433 -0.53 -11.03 19.21
CA GLN A 433 -1.18 -10.05 18.32
C GLN A 433 -0.72 -10.17 16.87
N ASN A 434 0.52 -10.61 16.69
CA ASN A 434 1.12 -10.83 15.36
C ASN A 434 1.06 -12.29 14.89
N GLY A 435 0.47 -13.20 15.65
CA GLY A 435 0.46 -14.62 15.27
C GLY A 435 1.83 -15.29 15.23
N TRP A 436 2.85 -14.69 15.83
CA TRP A 436 4.21 -15.21 15.80
C TRP A 436 4.38 -16.43 16.69
N THR A 437 4.89 -17.47 16.08
CA THR A 437 5.35 -18.69 16.78
C THR A 437 6.66 -19.14 16.15
N ARG A 438 7.55 -19.72 16.96
CA ARG A 438 8.81 -20.32 16.44
C ARG A 438 8.58 -21.44 15.42
N ASN A 439 7.35 -21.90 15.26
CA ASN A 439 6.95 -22.96 14.34
C ASN A 439 5.88 -22.49 13.34
N SER A 440 5.80 -21.17 13.07
CA SER A 440 4.87 -20.64 12.06
C SER A 440 5.14 -21.23 10.67
N VAL A 441 6.42 -21.51 10.39
CA VAL A 441 6.84 -22.22 9.17
C VAL A 441 7.31 -23.63 9.50
N LEU A 442 6.56 -24.62 9.06
CA LEU A 442 6.91 -26.04 9.21
C LEU A 442 7.49 -26.57 7.89
N GLU A 443 8.67 -27.20 7.98
CA GLU A 443 9.31 -27.83 6.83
C GLU A 443 9.12 -29.36 6.83
N ALA A 444 9.10 -29.93 5.63
CA ALA A 444 8.88 -31.36 5.40
C ALA A 444 10.11 -32.26 5.68
N LYS A 445 11.12 -31.83 6.41
CA LYS A 445 12.42 -32.51 6.63
C LYS A 445 12.30 -34.04 6.75
N GLY A 446 12.47 -34.79 5.63
CA GLY A 446 12.40 -36.25 5.59
C GLY A 446 11.00 -36.85 5.84
N HIS A 447 9.98 -36.05 5.91
CA HIS A 447 8.59 -36.44 6.11
C HIS A 447 7.99 -36.96 4.79
N LYS A 448 7.26 -38.09 4.86
CA LYS A 448 6.50 -38.62 3.72
C LYS A 448 5.02 -38.36 3.95
N ALA A 449 4.54 -37.24 3.42
CA ALA A 449 3.11 -36.87 3.47
C ALA A 449 2.37 -37.35 2.23
N LYS A 450 1.07 -37.60 2.40
CA LYS A 450 0.14 -37.75 1.28
C LYS A 450 -0.10 -36.37 0.68
N ALA A 451 -0.14 -36.28 -0.64
CA ALA A 451 -0.49 -35.07 -1.32
C ALA A 451 -1.92 -34.58 -0.93
N VAL A 452 -2.04 -33.30 -0.59
CA VAL A 452 -3.28 -32.61 -0.23
C VAL A 452 -3.34 -31.28 -0.99
N PRO A 453 -4.49 -30.58 -1.06
CA PRO A 453 -4.55 -29.29 -1.77
C PRO A 453 -3.58 -28.26 -1.20
N VAL A 454 -3.66 -27.97 0.09
CA VAL A 454 -2.74 -27.05 0.80
C VAL A 454 -1.96 -27.86 1.84
N PRO A 455 -0.68 -28.16 1.59
CA PRO A 455 0.16 -28.86 2.57
C PRO A 455 0.34 -28.04 3.85
N THR A 456 0.47 -28.71 5.00
CA THR A 456 0.74 -28.02 6.28
C THR A 456 2.22 -27.75 6.52
N ARG A 457 3.09 -28.35 5.71
CA ARG A 457 4.54 -28.16 5.79
C ARG A 457 5.08 -27.79 4.41
N ILE A 458 5.95 -26.82 4.37
CA ILE A 458 6.64 -26.44 3.12
C ILE A 458 7.44 -27.62 2.59
N GLY A 459 7.27 -27.93 1.33
CA GLY A 459 7.91 -29.06 0.65
C GLY A 459 7.17 -30.40 0.78
N ASP A 460 6.08 -30.48 1.56
CA ASP A 460 5.16 -31.62 1.44
C ASP A 460 4.39 -31.53 0.11
N PRO A 461 4.01 -32.65 -0.51
CA PRO A 461 3.43 -32.63 -1.84
C PRO A 461 2.01 -32.04 -1.84
N SER A 462 1.76 -31.14 -2.80
CA SER A 462 0.42 -30.71 -3.15
C SER A 462 -0.16 -31.52 -4.30
N VAL A 463 -1.49 -31.69 -4.32
CA VAL A 463 -2.24 -32.17 -5.50
C VAL A 463 -2.36 -31.09 -6.56
N ILE A 464 -2.19 -29.83 -6.18
CA ILE A 464 -2.22 -28.66 -7.06
C ILE A 464 -0.80 -28.39 -7.57
N LYS A 465 -0.66 -28.17 -8.87
CA LYS A 465 0.62 -27.92 -9.53
C LYS A 465 0.66 -26.59 -10.26
N HIS A 466 -0.49 -26.10 -10.66
CA HIS A 466 -0.62 -24.84 -11.38
C HIS A 466 -1.47 -23.88 -10.56
N VAL A 467 -0.90 -22.74 -10.22
CA VAL A 467 -1.56 -21.66 -9.52
C VAL A 467 -1.70 -20.48 -10.49
N PHE A 468 -2.90 -19.96 -10.59
CA PHE A 468 -3.18 -18.71 -11.31
C PHE A 468 -3.62 -17.68 -10.28
N LEU A 469 -3.02 -16.49 -10.33
CA LEU A 469 -3.43 -15.32 -9.57
C LEU A 469 -3.94 -14.29 -10.56
N ILE A 470 -5.22 -14.00 -10.52
CA ILE A 470 -5.85 -12.92 -11.26
C ILE A 470 -5.98 -11.75 -10.28
N VAL A 471 -5.29 -10.67 -10.55
CA VAL A 471 -5.41 -9.41 -9.83
C VAL A 471 -6.40 -8.54 -10.58
N LYS A 472 -7.34 -7.97 -9.83
CA LYS A 472 -8.41 -7.10 -10.32
C LYS A 472 -8.31 -5.75 -9.63
N GLU A 473 -9.19 -4.80 -10.01
CA GLU A 473 -9.13 -3.41 -9.58
C GLU A 473 -10.39 -2.96 -8.83
N ASN A 474 -10.18 -2.65 -7.56
CA ASN A 474 -10.85 -1.62 -6.78
C ASN A 474 -12.33 -1.85 -6.43
N ARG A 475 -12.72 -3.08 -6.03
CA ARG A 475 -14.12 -3.30 -5.61
C ARG A 475 -14.24 -3.92 -4.23
N THR A 476 -15.24 -3.45 -3.48
CA THR A 476 -15.64 -4.12 -2.23
C THR A 476 -16.52 -5.33 -2.51
N TYR A 477 -16.63 -6.21 -1.50
CA TYR A 477 -17.52 -7.35 -1.55
C TYR A 477 -18.98 -6.93 -1.83
N ASP A 478 -19.49 -5.93 -1.08
CA ASP A 478 -20.88 -5.49 -1.26
C ASP A 478 -21.13 -4.82 -2.61
N GLN A 479 -20.17 -4.13 -3.19
CA GLN A 479 -20.33 -3.53 -4.52
C GLN A 479 -20.61 -4.58 -5.59
N VAL A 480 -20.06 -5.77 -5.45
CA VAL A 480 -20.12 -6.85 -6.46
C VAL A 480 -21.07 -7.97 -6.04
N LEU A 481 -20.90 -8.53 -4.86
CA LEU A 481 -21.59 -9.74 -4.38
C LEU A 481 -22.64 -9.46 -3.31
N GLY A 482 -22.92 -8.21 -2.97
CA GLY A 482 -23.91 -7.85 -1.97
C GLY A 482 -25.31 -8.39 -2.25
N ASP A 483 -25.68 -8.63 -3.52
CA ASP A 483 -26.95 -9.22 -3.97
C ASP A 483 -26.90 -10.73 -4.24
N LEU A 484 -25.80 -11.43 -3.89
CA LEU A 484 -25.62 -12.86 -4.13
C LEU A 484 -26.73 -13.73 -3.51
N GLY A 485 -27.32 -13.27 -2.39
CA GLY A 485 -28.43 -13.92 -1.71
C GLY A 485 -28.01 -15.01 -0.71
N GLU A 486 -26.72 -15.20 -0.51
CA GLU A 486 -26.09 -16.01 0.52
C GLU A 486 -24.85 -15.26 1.05
N GLY A 487 -24.25 -15.71 2.15
CA GLY A 487 -23.16 -15.00 2.81
C GLY A 487 -23.60 -13.71 3.51
N ASN A 488 -22.64 -12.86 3.87
CA ASN A 488 -22.85 -11.60 4.57
C ASN A 488 -22.83 -10.40 3.62
N GLY A 489 -23.72 -10.38 2.61
CA GLY A 489 -23.89 -9.29 1.65
C GLY A 489 -24.97 -8.29 2.02
N ASP A 490 -24.79 -7.00 1.70
CA ASP A 490 -25.82 -5.96 1.76
C ASP A 490 -26.28 -5.55 0.35
N PRO A 491 -27.46 -6.03 -0.14
CA PRO A 491 -27.96 -5.68 -1.47
C PRO A 491 -28.18 -4.18 -1.69
N SER A 492 -28.29 -3.39 -0.62
CA SER A 492 -28.45 -1.93 -0.73
C SER A 492 -27.18 -1.20 -1.11
N LEU A 493 -26.02 -1.86 -1.04
CA LEU A 493 -24.71 -1.36 -1.42
C LEU A 493 -24.21 -1.94 -2.74
N THR A 494 -24.94 -2.88 -3.34
CA THR A 494 -24.57 -3.51 -4.60
C THR A 494 -24.60 -2.50 -5.73
N GLN A 495 -23.43 -2.23 -6.29
CA GLN A 495 -23.25 -1.32 -7.41
C GLN A 495 -23.26 -2.08 -8.75
N PHE A 496 -22.54 -3.17 -8.78
CA PHE A 496 -22.34 -4.02 -9.96
C PHE A 496 -22.83 -5.44 -9.68
N GLY A 497 -24.13 -5.60 -9.46
CA GLY A 497 -24.75 -6.87 -9.12
C GLY A 497 -24.74 -7.91 -10.25
N GLU A 498 -25.45 -9.01 -10.07
CA GLU A 498 -25.42 -10.20 -10.95
C GLU A 498 -25.59 -9.88 -12.44
N LYS A 499 -26.25 -8.80 -12.80
CA LYS A 499 -26.39 -8.40 -14.20
C LYS A 499 -25.09 -7.90 -14.81
N ALA A 500 -24.26 -7.17 -14.06
CA ALA A 500 -22.94 -6.72 -14.49
C ALA A 500 -21.90 -7.83 -14.31
N THR A 501 -22.03 -8.64 -13.25
CA THR A 501 -21.05 -9.65 -12.85
C THR A 501 -21.62 -11.08 -12.83
N PRO A 502 -22.24 -11.57 -13.92
CA PRO A 502 -22.88 -12.90 -13.94
C PRO A 502 -21.88 -14.05 -13.72
N ASN A 503 -20.63 -13.90 -14.14
CA ASN A 503 -19.60 -14.92 -13.95
C ASN A 503 -19.13 -14.96 -12.50
N GLN A 504 -18.83 -13.82 -11.88
CA GLN A 504 -18.42 -13.78 -10.47
C GLN A 504 -19.49 -14.36 -9.55
N HIS A 505 -20.77 -14.07 -9.79
CA HIS A 505 -21.90 -14.69 -9.08
C HIS A 505 -22.00 -16.20 -9.29
N ALA A 506 -21.84 -16.65 -10.55
CA ALA A 506 -21.86 -18.08 -10.85
C ALA A 506 -20.65 -18.81 -10.24
N LEU A 507 -19.46 -18.18 -10.23
CA LEU A 507 -18.25 -18.71 -9.61
C LEU A 507 -18.40 -18.83 -8.10
N ALA A 508 -18.92 -17.79 -7.42
CA ALA A 508 -19.17 -17.81 -5.99
C ALA A 508 -20.14 -18.94 -5.61
N ARG A 509 -21.27 -19.07 -6.31
CA ARG A 509 -22.23 -20.17 -6.10
C ARG A 509 -21.64 -21.56 -6.40
N GLN A 510 -20.75 -21.69 -7.38
CA GLN A 510 -20.18 -22.99 -7.73
C GLN A 510 -18.99 -23.39 -6.86
N PHE A 511 -18.04 -22.48 -6.61
CA PHE A 511 -16.77 -22.81 -5.97
C PHE A 511 -16.65 -22.35 -4.52
N GLY A 512 -17.55 -21.50 -4.07
CA GLY A 512 -17.64 -20.99 -2.71
C GLY A 512 -17.70 -19.47 -2.66
N ASP A 513 -18.47 -18.97 -1.71
CA ASP A 513 -18.60 -17.55 -1.38
C ASP A 513 -17.69 -17.23 -0.20
N TYR A 514 -16.79 -16.28 -0.37
CA TYR A 514 -15.80 -15.86 0.63
C TYR A 514 -16.17 -14.47 1.13
N ASP A 515 -17.04 -14.40 2.14
CA ASP A 515 -17.69 -13.17 2.58
C ASP A 515 -16.96 -12.42 3.72
N ASN A 516 -15.75 -12.88 4.09
CA ASN A 516 -14.95 -12.30 5.18
C ASN A 516 -13.46 -12.27 4.82
N VAL A 517 -13.14 -11.74 3.63
CA VAL A 517 -11.76 -11.58 3.15
C VAL A 517 -11.48 -10.11 2.87
N TYR A 518 -10.27 -9.66 3.20
CA TYR A 518 -9.94 -8.25 3.21
C TYR A 518 -8.67 -7.94 2.39
N ASP A 519 -8.74 -6.87 1.62
CA ASP A 519 -7.57 -6.19 1.10
C ASP A 519 -6.86 -5.45 2.24
N ILE A 520 -5.60 -5.04 2.04
CA ILE A 520 -4.82 -4.40 3.09
C ILE A 520 -4.47 -2.97 2.70
N GLY A 521 -4.18 -2.75 1.41
CA GLY A 521 -3.84 -1.44 0.87
C GLY A 521 -4.97 -0.43 0.95
N THR A 522 -4.63 0.85 1.02
CA THR A 522 -5.58 1.98 0.94
C THR A 522 -5.70 2.51 -0.49
N ASN A 523 -4.80 2.10 -1.36
CA ASN A 523 -4.75 2.45 -2.78
C ASN A 523 -4.04 1.34 -3.57
N SER A 524 -4.09 1.40 -4.91
CA SER A 524 -3.56 0.34 -5.78
C SER A 524 -2.06 0.12 -5.59
N SER A 525 -1.27 1.18 -5.41
CA SER A 525 0.17 1.05 -5.14
C SER A 525 0.45 0.18 -3.91
N GLU A 526 -0.27 0.42 -2.81
CA GLU A 526 -0.16 -0.41 -1.59
C GLU A 526 -0.67 -1.83 -1.83
N GLY A 527 -1.82 -1.98 -2.51
CA GLY A 527 -2.45 -3.28 -2.75
C GLY A 527 -1.58 -4.22 -3.58
N HIS A 528 -1.01 -3.74 -4.68
CA HIS A 528 -0.07 -4.51 -5.49
C HIS A 528 1.19 -4.89 -4.69
N ASN A 529 1.70 -4.02 -3.82
CA ASN A 529 2.80 -4.35 -2.91
C ASN A 529 2.44 -5.50 -1.96
N TRP A 530 1.25 -5.44 -1.32
CA TRP A 530 0.79 -6.51 -0.44
C TRP A 530 0.68 -7.86 -1.15
N LEU A 531 0.20 -7.88 -2.40
CA LEU A 531 0.11 -9.10 -3.20
C LEU A 531 1.47 -9.62 -3.66
N MET A 532 2.33 -8.73 -4.13
CA MET A 532 3.59 -9.12 -4.78
C MET A 532 4.77 -9.24 -3.82
N GLN A 533 4.78 -8.49 -2.73
CA GLN A 533 5.84 -8.50 -1.72
C GLN A 533 5.39 -9.10 -0.37
N GLY A 534 4.08 -9.29 -0.17
CA GLY A 534 3.51 -9.67 1.13
C GLY A 534 3.72 -8.59 2.19
N ASP A 535 3.92 -7.36 1.75
CA ASP A 535 4.23 -6.18 2.54
C ASP A 535 4.02 -4.90 1.73
N ASN A 536 3.70 -3.81 2.39
CA ASN A 536 3.84 -2.46 1.84
C ASN A 536 5.01 -1.81 2.58
N PRO A 537 6.20 -1.67 1.97
CA PRO A 537 7.38 -1.19 2.68
C PRO A 537 7.18 0.20 3.30
N GLU A 538 7.94 0.49 4.35
CA GLU A 538 7.90 1.77 5.07
C GLU A 538 7.90 2.99 4.13
N TYR A 539 8.71 2.92 3.07
CA TYR A 539 8.78 3.95 2.03
C TYR A 539 7.41 4.30 1.44
N SER A 540 6.57 3.30 1.20
CA SER A 540 5.21 3.50 0.67
C SER A 540 4.19 3.71 1.79
N GLU A 541 4.36 3.07 2.94
CA GLU A 541 3.45 3.20 4.08
C GLU A 541 3.46 4.60 4.69
N SER A 542 4.64 5.23 4.79
CA SER A 542 4.80 6.51 5.46
C SER A 542 4.30 7.71 4.63
N ASP A 543 4.11 7.56 3.34
CA ASP A 543 3.67 8.64 2.46
C ASP A 543 2.33 8.39 1.76
N ALA A 544 1.72 7.23 1.98
CA ALA A 544 0.41 6.87 1.44
C ALA A 544 0.30 7.02 -0.09
N GLY A 545 1.42 6.92 -0.81
CA GLY A 545 1.45 7.16 -2.25
C GLY A 545 1.43 8.63 -2.68
N GLU A 546 1.54 9.58 -1.75
CA GLU A 546 1.34 11.00 -2.05
C GLU A 546 2.63 11.81 -2.11
N TYR A 547 3.65 11.39 -1.37
CA TYR A 547 4.91 12.12 -1.24
C TYR A 547 6.11 11.32 -1.74
N GLN A 548 5.88 10.32 -2.54
CA GLN A 548 6.93 9.46 -3.07
C GLN A 548 7.76 10.17 -4.14
N ARG A 549 9.00 9.74 -4.26
CA ARG A 549 9.87 10.11 -5.37
C ARG A 549 9.28 9.65 -6.70
N THR A 550 8.65 8.49 -6.71
CA THR A 550 7.87 7.94 -7.81
C THR A 550 6.65 7.24 -7.22
N TYR A 551 5.47 7.50 -7.76
CA TYR A 551 4.23 6.88 -7.29
C TYR A 551 4.26 5.36 -7.49
N ASP A 552 4.69 4.92 -8.67
CA ASP A 552 4.68 3.50 -9.01
C ASP A 552 5.83 2.76 -8.32
N THR A 553 5.51 1.94 -7.35
CA THR A 553 6.49 1.17 -6.60
C THR A 553 7.16 0.08 -7.44
N GLU A 554 6.52 -0.41 -8.48
CA GLU A 554 7.12 -1.30 -9.47
C GLU A 554 8.27 -0.64 -10.25
N GLU A 555 8.30 0.70 -10.32
CA GLU A 555 9.38 1.45 -10.94
C GLU A 555 10.41 1.96 -9.92
N ASP A 556 9.98 2.27 -8.70
CA ASP A 556 10.83 2.85 -7.67
C ASP A 556 11.48 1.77 -6.81
N VAL A 557 12.78 1.59 -7.01
CA VAL A 557 13.56 0.60 -6.25
C VAL A 557 13.50 0.80 -4.72
N LEU A 558 13.15 2.00 -4.24
CA LEU A 558 13.00 2.27 -2.80
C LEU A 558 11.72 1.66 -2.23
N GLY A 559 10.72 1.40 -3.08
CA GLY A 559 9.52 0.67 -2.73
C GLY A 559 9.67 -0.86 -2.69
N HIS A 560 10.90 -1.39 -2.87
CA HIS A 560 11.12 -2.84 -2.95
C HIS A 560 11.72 -3.40 -1.67
N GLN A 561 11.04 -4.36 -1.06
CA GLN A 561 11.53 -5.06 0.11
C GLN A 561 12.71 -5.98 -0.24
N ARG A 562 13.73 -6.05 0.62
CA ARG A 562 14.93 -6.87 0.38
C ARG A 562 14.70 -8.37 0.22
N SER A 563 13.57 -8.90 0.70
CA SER A 563 13.21 -10.30 0.53
C SER A 563 12.83 -10.66 -0.92
N GLY A 564 12.57 -9.66 -1.76
CA GLY A 564 12.12 -9.84 -3.12
C GLY A 564 10.60 -9.99 -3.22
N PHE A 565 10.14 -10.79 -4.17
CA PHE A 565 8.76 -10.84 -4.61
C PHE A 565 8.22 -12.27 -4.63
N LEU A 566 6.91 -12.42 -4.68
CA LEU A 566 6.23 -13.71 -4.69
C LEU A 566 6.75 -14.64 -5.80
N TRP A 567 6.94 -14.12 -7.02
CA TRP A 567 7.52 -14.91 -8.11
C TRP A 567 8.96 -15.36 -7.81
N THR A 568 9.78 -14.53 -7.14
CA THR A 568 11.16 -14.89 -6.80
C THR A 568 11.21 -15.94 -5.68
N ALA A 569 10.26 -15.91 -4.74
CA ALA A 569 10.11 -16.98 -3.73
C ALA A 569 9.72 -18.30 -4.39
N VAL A 570 8.79 -18.27 -5.35
CA VAL A 570 8.36 -19.44 -6.14
C VAL A 570 9.53 -20.01 -6.96
N GLU A 571 10.29 -19.18 -7.66
CA GLU A 571 11.46 -19.61 -8.44
C GLU A 571 12.57 -20.19 -7.53
N SER A 572 12.73 -19.63 -6.33
CA SER A 572 13.67 -20.15 -5.32
C SER A 572 13.28 -21.54 -4.82
N ALA A 573 12.00 -21.90 -4.90
CA ALA A 573 11.52 -23.26 -4.64
C ALA A 573 11.70 -24.22 -5.84
N GLY A 574 12.34 -23.76 -6.92
CA GLY A 574 12.57 -24.54 -8.15
C GLY A 574 11.32 -24.68 -9.02
N LYS A 575 10.38 -23.77 -8.90
CA LYS A 575 9.16 -23.67 -9.70
C LYS A 575 9.31 -22.64 -10.81
N THR A 576 8.46 -22.74 -11.81
CA THR A 576 8.40 -21.78 -12.91
C THR A 576 7.33 -20.73 -12.64
N ALA A 577 7.59 -19.49 -13.04
CA ALA A 577 6.62 -18.40 -13.00
C ALA A 577 6.42 -17.79 -14.40
N ARG A 578 5.27 -17.18 -14.63
CA ARG A 578 4.96 -16.39 -15.82
C ARG A 578 4.03 -15.24 -15.46
N ASN A 579 4.30 -14.08 -16.06
CA ASN A 579 3.55 -12.86 -15.81
C ASN A 579 2.85 -12.35 -17.07
N TYR A 580 1.63 -11.85 -16.89
CA TYR A 580 0.78 -11.30 -17.94
C TYR A 580 0.28 -9.91 -17.49
N GLY A 581 1.23 -8.97 -17.35
CA GLY A 581 1.01 -7.56 -17.11
C GLY A 581 0.98 -7.12 -15.65
N GLU A 582 0.95 -8.04 -14.68
CA GLU A 582 0.93 -7.68 -13.27
C GLU A 582 2.26 -7.10 -12.81
N PHE A 583 2.21 -6.00 -12.03
CA PHE A 583 3.38 -5.32 -11.50
C PHE A 583 4.38 -4.89 -12.58
N GLU A 584 3.91 -4.57 -13.78
CA GLU A 584 4.72 -4.17 -14.93
C GLU A 584 4.53 -2.70 -15.29
N TYR A 585 5.56 -2.13 -15.86
CA TYR A 585 5.54 -0.79 -16.45
C TYR A 585 5.56 -0.83 -17.96
N VAL A 586 4.91 0.14 -18.59
CA VAL A 586 4.80 0.21 -20.05
C VAL A 586 5.85 1.10 -20.67
N GLU A 587 6.81 0.52 -21.35
CA GLU A 587 7.65 1.22 -22.32
C GLU A 587 7.30 0.77 -23.74
N GLY A 588 7.40 1.67 -24.72
CA GLY A 588 7.28 1.30 -26.12
C GLY A 588 5.85 0.96 -26.59
N LYS A 589 5.00 1.90 -26.65
CA LYS A 589 3.55 1.83 -26.60
C LYS A 589 2.84 1.62 -27.90
N PRO A 590 1.84 0.73 -27.92
CA PRO A 590 0.89 0.68 -29.02
C PRO A 590 0.07 1.98 -29.08
N SER A 591 -0.39 2.32 -30.27
CA SER A 591 -1.20 3.49 -30.55
C SER A 591 -2.66 3.13 -30.86
N GLY A 592 -3.08 1.92 -30.47
CA GLY A 592 -4.42 1.41 -30.69
C GLY A 592 -5.46 2.17 -29.88
N THR A 593 -6.67 2.23 -30.41
CA THR A 593 -7.84 2.73 -29.69
C THR A 593 -8.58 1.56 -29.02
N TRP A 594 -9.36 1.84 -27.97
CA TRP A 594 -10.22 0.85 -27.34
C TRP A 594 -11.05 0.07 -28.35
N GLN A 595 -11.61 0.74 -29.35
CA GLN A 595 -12.42 0.12 -30.40
C GLN A 595 -11.63 -0.88 -31.25
N GLN A 596 -10.36 -0.64 -31.49
CA GLN A 596 -9.48 -1.55 -32.23
C GLN A 596 -9.14 -2.79 -31.42
N TYR A 597 -8.81 -2.62 -30.13
CA TYR A 597 -8.57 -3.73 -29.20
C TYR A 597 -9.83 -4.58 -29.04
N TYR A 598 -10.98 -3.95 -28.80
CA TYR A 598 -12.28 -4.61 -28.71
C TYR A 598 -12.59 -5.44 -29.94
N CYS A 599 -12.44 -4.86 -31.16
CA CYS A 599 -12.71 -5.57 -32.39
C CYS A 599 -11.75 -6.75 -32.64
N ALA A 600 -10.47 -6.60 -32.28
CA ALA A 600 -9.50 -7.68 -32.40
C ALA A 600 -9.87 -8.85 -31.47
N ALA A 601 -10.16 -8.56 -30.21
CA ALA A 601 -10.58 -9.55 -29.23
C ALA A 601 -11.85 -10.30 -29.65
N ARG A 602 -12.90 -9.56 -30.02
CA ARG A 602 -14.18 -10.13 -30.52
C ARG A 602 -14.01 -11.00 -31.77
N SER A 603 -13.17 -10.60 -32.69
CA SER A 603 -12.87 -11.38 -33.86
C SER A 603 -12.20 -12.71 -33.52
N VAL A 604 -11.17 -12.68 -32.71
CA VAL A 604 -10.41 -13.88 -32.33
C VAL A 604 -11.27 -14.81 -31.47
N ALA A 605 -12.02 -14.29 -30.51
CA ALA A 605 -12.96 -15.07 -29.71
C ALA A 605 -14.03 -15.79 -30.55
N SER A 606 -14.37 -15.20 -31.71
CA SER A 606 -15.30 -15.80 -32.68
C SER A 606 -14.61 -16.73 -33.73
N GLY A 607 -13.35 -17.11 -33.51
CA GLY A 607 -12.59 -17.99 -34.42
C GLY A 607 -11.85 -17.28 -35.54
N GLY A 608 -11.67 -15.95 -35.45
CA GLY A 608 -10.85 -15.18 -36.36
C GLY A 608 -9.36 -15.45 -36.21
N ASP A 609 -8.54 -14.86 -37.10
CA ASP A 609 -7.08 -15.04 -37.10
C ASP A 609 -6.45 -14.41 -35.82
N PRO A 610 -5.77 -15.19 -34.98
CA PRO A 610 -5.05 -14.66 -33.81
C PRO A 610 -4.05 -13.52 -34.09
N ALA A 611 -3.52 -13.45 -35.33
CA ALA A 611 -2.63 -12.36 -35.74
C ALA A 611 -3.27 -10.96 -35.64
N GLN A 612 -4.59 -10.87 -35.53
CA GLN A 612 -5.30 -9.60 -35.30
C GLN A 612 -4.96 -8.96 -33.94
N LEU A 613 -4.66 -9.74 -32.94
CA LEU A 613 -4.24 -9.22 -31.61
C LEU A 613 -2.90 -8.47 -31.69
N THR A 614 -2.05 -8.83 -32.63
CA THR A 614 -0.74 -8.20 -32.84
C THR A 614 -0.67 -7.36 -34.10
N ALA A 615 -1.80 -6.88 -34.57
CA ALA A 615 -1.89 -6.00 -35.75
C ALA A 615 -1.11 -4.68 -35.50
N PRO A 616 -0.64 -4.00 -36.58
CA PRO A 616 0.01 -2.71 -36.41
C PRO A 616 -0.81 -1.73 -35.60
N GLY A 617 -0.19 -1.18 -34.55
CA GLY A 617 -0.80 -0.27 -33.57
C GLY A 617 -1.40 -0.95 -32.34
N LEU A 618 -1.63 -2.28 -32.36
CA LEU A 618 -2.11 -3.02 -31.18
C LEU A 618 -0.99 -3.75 -30.43
N LYS A 619 0.03 -4.21 -31.17
CA LYS A 619 1.14 -4.93 -30.56
C LYS A 619 1.93 -4.04 -29.62
N GLY A 620 1.95 -4.41 -28.34
CA GLY A 620 2.88 -3.87 -27.34
C GLY A 620 4.24 -4.56 -27.35
N ASP A 621 5.15 -3.99 -26.61
CA ASP A 621 6.44 -4.59 -26.23
C ASP A 621 6.63 -4.23 -24.76
N TYR A 622 5.96 -4.99 -23.90
CA TYR A 622 5.81 -4.73 -22.49
C TYR A 622 6.86 -5.46 -21.66
N GLY A 623 7.12 -4.97 -20.47
CA GLY A 623 8.06 -5.58 -19.55
C GLY A 623 8.22 -4.76 -18.30
N SER A 624 9.19 -5.10 -17.48
CA SER A 624 9.45 -4.48 -16.19
C SER A 624 10.88 -4.00 -16.05
N ALA A 625 11.08 -2.94 -15.29
CA ALA A 625 12.40 -2.50 -14.82
C ALA A 625 13.01 -3.52 -13.83
N ILE A 626 12.18 -4.31 -13.12
CA ILE A 626 12.62 -5.37 -12.21
C ILE A 626 13.16 -6.56 -13.03
N PRO A 627 14.47 -6.90 -12.94
CA PRO A 627 15.05 -7.90 -13.83
C PRO A 627 14.41 -9.28 -13.71
N SER A 628 14.06 -9.72 -12.51
CA SER A 628 13.41 -11.01 -12.28
C SER A 628 11.99 -11.06 -12.86
N LEU A 629 11.23 -9.97 -12.79
CA LEU A 629 9.89 -9.89 -13.36
C LEU A 629 9.97 -9.86 -14.89
N ASN A 630 10.86 -9.04 -15.44
CA ASN A 630 11.08 -8.93 -16.89
C ASN A 630 11.47 -10.28 -17.53
N ALA A 631 12.15 -11.16 -16.77
CA ALA A 631 12.54 -12.49 -17.25
C ALA A 631 11.37 -13.45 -17.44
N ILE A 632 10.25 -13.20 -16.77
CA ILE A 632 9.04 -14.04 -16.80
C ILE A 632 7.83 -13.35 -17.47
N ALA A 633 7.98 -12.09 -17.87
CA ALA A 633 6.94 -11.29 -18.50
C ALA A 633 6.60 -11.81 -19.90
N ASP A 634 5.33 -11.84 -20.23
CA ASP A 634 4.87 -11.98 -21.62
C ASP A 634 4.84 -10.58 -22.29
N PRO A 635 5.70 -10.33 -23.27
CA PRO A 635 5.82 -8.99 -23.87
C PRO A 635 4.59 -8.54 -24.66
N LEU A 636 3.57 -9.37 -24.81
CA LEU A 636 2.31 -9.02 -25.47
C LEU A 636 1.22 -8.66 -24.46
N SER A 637 1.38 -9.01 -23.21
CA SER A 637 0.37 -8.79 -22.15
C SER A 637 0.50 -7.38 -21.56
N PRO A 638 -0.51 -6.52 -21.75
CA PRO A 638 -0.42 -5.13 -21.31
C PRO A 638 -0.61 -4.99 -19.79
N PRO A 639 0.13 -4.09 -19.13
CA PRO A 639 -0.13 -3.63 -17.77
C PRO A 639 -1.36 -2.71 -17.72
N PHE A 640 -1.52 -1.94 -16.64
CA PHE A 640 -2.65 -1.04 -16.49
C PHE A 640 -2.75 -0.03 -17.64
N ASP A 641 -3.83 -0.08 -18.36
CA ASP A 641 -4.26 0.90 -19.37
C ASP A 641 -5.72 0.62 -19.75
N LEU A 642 -6.65 1.43 -19.31
CA LEU A 642 -8.07 1.25 -19.58
C LEU A 642 -8.47 1.52 -21.06
N THR A 643 -7.50 1.91 -21.91
CA THR A 643 -7.70 1.84 -23.37
C THR A 643 -7.78 0.39 -23.86
N ILE A 644 -7.30 -0.57 -23.07
CA ILE A 644 -7.19 -1.97 -23.46
C ILE A 644 -8.17 -2.80 -22.63
N PRO A 645 -9.29 -3.29 -23.21
CA PRO A 645 -10.28 -4.08 -22.49
C PRO A 645 -9.74 -5.46 -22.06
N ASP A 646 -10.27 -6.00 -20.96
CA ASP A 646 -9.81 -7.26 -20.39
C ASP A 646 -10.11 -8.47 -21.28
N ILE A 647 -11.16 -8.44 -22.10
CA ILE A 647 -11.36 -9.47 -23.13
C ILE A 647 -10.21 -9.52 -24.16
N TYR A 648 -9.48 -8.42 -24.37
CA TYR A 648 -8.27 -8.45 -25.19
C TYR A 648 -7.10 -9.08 -24.43
N ARG A 649 -6.92 -8.74 -23.15
CA ARG A 649 -5.89 -9.32 -22.26
C ARG A 649 -6.09 -10.83 -22.15
N GLU A 650 -7.34 -11.28 -21.96
CA GLU A 650 -7.71 -12.71 -21.93
C GLU A 650 -7.32 -13.43 -23.23
N GLN A 651 -7.61 -12.84 -24.40
CA GLN A 651 -7.25 -13.45 -25.67
C GLN A 651 -5.73 -13.53 -25.89
N ILE A 652 -4.94 -12.56 -25.41
CA ILE A 652 -3.46 -12.63 -25.42
C ILE A 652 -3.01 -13.80 -24.54
N TRP A 653 -3.47 -13.85 -23.27
CA TRP A 653 -3.17 -14.93 -22.35
C TRP A 653 -3.53 -16.30 -22.91
N LYS A 654 -4.72 -16.44 -23.49
CA LYS A 654 -5.23 -17.69 -24.05
C LYS A 654 -4.36 -18.23 -25.19
N GLN A 655 -3.87 -17.36 -26.08
CA GLN A 655 -2.94 -17.76 -27.14
C GLN A 655 -1.66 -18.38 -26.56
N ASP A 656 -1.13 -17.80 -25.50
CA ASP A 656 0.05 -18.35 -24.84
C ASP A 656 -0.26 -19.63 -24.08
N PHE A 657 -1.36 -19.67 -23.33
CA PHE A 657 -1.83 -20.86 -22.59
C PHE A 657 -2.05 -22.06 -23.49
N GLU A 658 -2.73 -21.89 -24.63
CA GLU A 658 -2.99 -22.96 -25.59
C GLU A 658 -1.71 -23.47 -26.24
N LYS A 659 -0.77 -22.58 -26.52
CA LYS A 659 0.49 -22.91 -27.19
C LYS A 659 1.50 -23.55 -26.24
N ASN A 660 1.70 -22.98 -25.06
CA ASN A 660 2.80 -23.31 -24.16
C ASN A 660 2.35 -24.08 -22.91
N GLY A 661 1.07 -23.99 -22.55
CA GLY A 661 0.54 -24.45 -21.26
C GLY A 661 0.95 -23.51 -20.11
N PRO A 662 0.41 -23.72 -18.89
CA PRO A 662 0.70 -22.87 -17.76
C PRO A 662 2.08 -23.14 -17.16
N ALA A 663 2.68 -22.14 -16.53
CA ALA A 663 3.74 -22.29 -15.55
C ALA A 663 3.23 -22.92 -14.24
N ASP A 664 4.11 -23.18 -13.26
CA ASP A 664 3.66 -23.56 -11.92
C ASP A 664 2.92 -22.39 -11.25
N PHE A 665 3.37 -21.15 -11.46
CA PHE A 665 2.73 -19.90 -11.01
C PHE A 665 2.51 -18.95 -12.19
N ASN A 666 1.28 -18.41 -12.30
CA ASN A 666 0.89 -17.49 -13.36
C ASN A 666 0.19 -16.28 -12.74
N MET A 667 0.66 -15.08 -13.03
CA MET A 667 0.09 -13.82 -12.57
C MET A 667 -0.57 -13.11 -13.76
N ILE A 668 -1.76 -12.61 -13.57
CA ILE A 668 -2.56 -11.96 -14.61
C ILE A 668 -3.20 -10.70 -14.03
N TRP A 669 -3.16 -9.60 -14.77
CA TRP A 669 -3.84 -8.37 -14.37
C TRP A 669 -5.03 -8.09 -15.27
N PHE A 670 -6.22 -8.03 -14.69
CA PHE A 670 -7.45 -7.59 -15.31
C PHE A 670 -7.94 -6.32 -14.63
N SER A 671 -7.87 -5.18 -15.32
CA SER A 671 -8.02 -3.86 -14.73
C SER A 671 -9.29 -3.10 -15.16
N SER A 672 -10.14 -3.67 -16.02
CA SER A 672 -11.31 -2.93 -16.56
C SER A 672 -12.36 -2.58 -15.48
N ASP A 673 -12.40 -3.30 -14.37
CA ASP A 673 -13.32 -3.04 -13.26
C ASP A 673 -12.91 -1.83 -12.37
N HIS A 674 -11.69 -1.31 -12.54
CA HIS A 674 -11.32 0.01 -12.03
C HIS A 674 -12.33 1.09 -12.44
N THR A 675 -12.90 0.97 -13.63
CA THR A 675 -13.74 1.99 -14.28
C THR A 675 -12.95 3.25 -14.68
N GLY A 676 -13.57 4.17 -15.41
CA GLY A 676 -12.86 5.33 -15.92
C GLY A 676 -12.25 5.15 -17.31
N GLY A 677 -12.51 4.04 -17.97
CA GLY A 677 -12.16 3.79 -19.38
C GLY A 677 -13.13 4.44 -20.37
N PRO A 678 -12.95 4.16 -21.68
CA PRO A 678 -13.78 4.74 -22.75
C PRO A 678 -15.24 4.28 -22.77
N ALA A 679 -15.57 3.09 -22.24
CA ALA A 679 -16.92 2.64 -21.97
C ALA A 679 -17.37 3.10 -20.59
N ASP A 680 -18.66 2.96 -20.25
CA ASP A 680 -19.10 3.34 -18.90
C ASP A 680 -18.69 2.30 -17.83
N GLY A 681 -18.95 2.65 -16.55
CA GLY A 681 -18.50 1.82 -15.43
C GLY A 681 -19.09 0.42 -15.42
N GLU A 682 -20.39 0.25 -15.76
CA GLU A 682 -21.01 -1.08 -15.85
C GLU A 682 -20.38 -1.92 -16.96
N ALA A 683 -20.08 -1.31 -18.11
CA ALA A 683 -19.47 -2.01 -19.22
C ALA A 683 -18.02 -2.42 -18.92
N GLY A 684 -17.26 -1.59 -18.19
CA GLY A 684 -15.92 -1.92 -17.73
C GLY A 684 -15.93 -3.13 -16.80
N VAL A 685 -16.80 -3.13 -15.80
CA VAL A 685 -16.95 -4.26 -14.87
C VAL A 685 -17.47 -5.52 -15.59
N ALA A 686 -18.38 -5.38 -16.55
CA ALA A 686 -18.86 -6.51 -17.35
C ALA A 686 -17.80 -7.08 -18.30
N ASP A 687 -16.87 -6.25 -18.78
CA ASP A 687 -15.71 -6.69 -19.56
C ASP A 687 -14.75 -7.53 -18.71
N ASN A 688 -14.43 -7.07 -17.50
CA ASN A 688 -13.62 -7.79 -16.51
C ASN A 688 -14.27 -9.11 -16.11
N ASP A 689 -15.58 -9.11 -15.79
CA ASP A 689 -16.33 -10.31 -15.42
C ASP A 689 -16.32 -11.35 -16.55
N LEU A 690 -16.52 -10.92 -17.79
CA LEU A 690 -16.51 -11.81 -18.95
C LEU A 690 -15.12 -12.41 -19.16
N ALA A 691 -14.06 -11.60 -19.12
CA ALA A 691 -12.68 -12.06 -19.28
C ALA A 691 -12.31 -13.07 -18.21
N THR A 692 -12.66 -12.80 -16.94
CA THR A 692 -12.47 -13.73 -15.81
C THR A 692 -13.22 -15.03 -16.04
N GLY A 693 -14.49 -14.97 -16.45
CA GLY A 693 -15.30 -16.14 -16.75
C GLY A 693 -14.75 -16.98 -17.88
N GLU A 694 -14.33 -16.37 -19.00
CA GLU A 694 -13.77 -17.06 -20.18
C GLU A 694 -12.41 -17.70 -19.85
N MET A 695 -11.59 -17.05 -19.02
CA MET A 695 -10.34 -17.62 -18.54
C MET A 695 -10.59 -18.87 -17.68
N VAL A 696 -11.51 -18.81 -16.72
CA VAL A 696 -11.87 -19.98 -15.88
C VAL A 696 -12.49 -21.09 -16.72
N ASP A 697 -13.35 -20.77 -17.70
CA ASP A 697 -13.88 -21.74 -18.66
C ASP A 697 -12.73 -22.46 -19.39
N THR A 698 -11.81 -21.72 -19.95
CA THR A 698 -10.64 -22.24 -20.70
C THR A 698 -9.79 -23.18 -19.81
N ILE A 699 -9.46 -22.77 -18.58
CA ILE A 699 -8.65 -23.58 -17.67
C ILE A 699 -9.42 -24.83 -17.23
N SER A 700 -10.70 -24.69 -16.89
CA SER A 700 -11.51 -25.77 -16.33
C SER A 700 -11.85 -26.86 -17.33
N HIS A 701 -11.84 -26.55 -18.63
CA HIS A 701 -11.98 -27.53 -19.72
C HIS A 701 -10.64 -28.08 -20.23
N SER A 702 -9.51 -27.60 -19.69
CA SER A 702 -8.18 -28.07 -20.10
C SER A 702 -7.76 -29.35 -19.37
N LYS A 703 -6.72 -29.99 -19.88
CA LYS A 703 -6.07 -31.14 -19.20
C LYS A 703 -5.42 -30.78 -17.86
N TYR A 704 -5.22 -29.50 -17.59
CA TYR A 704 -4.57 -28.98 -16.38
C TYR A 704 -5.55 -28.77 -15.21
N TRP A 705 -6.87 -28.76 -15.48
CA TRP A 705 -7.91 -28.49 -14.48
C TRP A 705 -7.76 -29.28 -13.19
N LYS A 706 -7.50 -30.59 -13.31
CA LYS A 706 -7.43 -31.52 -12.18
C LYS A 706 -6.38 -31.17 -11.09
N ASP A 707 -5.38 -30.38 -11.46
CA ASP A 707 -4.26 -30.00 -10.61
C ASP A 707 -4.00 -28.47 -10.65
N SER A 708 -5.07 -27.69 -10.89
CA SER A 708 -5.04 -26.24 -10.90
C SER A 708 -5.86 -25.61 -9.78
N VAL A 709 -5.47 -24.40 -9.38
CA VAL A 709 -6.24 -23.45 -8.59
C VAL A 709 -6.10 -22.06 -9.19
N ILE A 710 -7.19 -21.29 -9.16
CA ILE A 710 -7.24 -19.90 -9.56
C ILE A 710 -7.66 -19.08 -8.34
N PHE A 711 -6.85 -18.12 -7.93
CA PHE A 711 -7.20 -17.08 -6.98
C PHE A 711 -7.57 -15.83 -7.78
N VAL A 712 -8.71 -15.23 -7.45
CA VAL A 712 -9.15 -13.94 -7.99
C VAL A 712 -9.22 -12.99 -6.81
N LEU A 713 -8.41 -11.94 -6.82
CA LEU A 713 -8.24 -10.98 -5.73
C LEU A 713 -8.31 -9.56 -6.32
N GLU A 714 -8.87 -8.62 -5.57
CA GLU A 714 -8.68 -7.20 -5.84
C GLU A 714 -7.30 -6.77 -5.31
N ASP A 715 -6.73 -5.71 -5.87
CA ASP A 715 -5.53 -5.07 -5.33
C ASP A 715 -5.89 -4.25 -4.09
N ASP A 716 -6.88 -3.37 -4.20
CA ASP A 716 -7.50 -2.63 -3.10
C ASP A 716 -9.00 -2.46 -3.36
N SER A 717 -9.72 -1.93 -2.38
CA SER A 717 -11.17 -1.70 -2.50
C SER A 717 -11.56 -0.28 -2.95
N GLN A 718 -10.61 0.58 -3.17
CA GLN A 718 -10.68 1.95 -3.69
C GLN A 718 -11.96 2.73 -3.29
N ASP A 719 -12.14 2.98 -1.99
CA ASP A 719 -13.25 3.79 -1.47
C ASP A 719 -14.65 3.24 -1.80
N GLY A 720 -14.74 1.96 -2.09
CA GLY A 720 -16.02 1.28 -2.31
C GLY A 720 -16.81 1.17 -1.01
N ALA A 721 -18.14 1.27 -1.11
CA ALA A 721 -19.01 1.08 0.05
C ALA A 721 -19.09 -0.40 0.44
N ASP A 722 -18.92 -0.69 1.73
CA ASP A 722 -19.15 -2.00 2.33
C ASP A 722 -19.70 -1.87 3.74
N HIS A 723 -20.66 -2.74 4.15
CA HIS A 723 -21.31 -2.61 5.45
C HIS A 723 -20.51 -3.18 6.62
N VAL A 724 -19.42 -3.92 6.33
CA VAL A 724 -18.51 -4.47 7.35
C VAL A 724 -17.31 -3.57 7.51
N ASP A 725 -16.52 -3.41 6.44
CA ASP A 725 -15.35 -2.55 6.38
C ASP A 725 -14.99 -2.25 4.93
N GLY A 726 -14.45 -1.06 4.65
CA GLY A 726 -14.07 -0.64 3.30
C GLY A 726 -12.99 -1.50 2.64
N HIS A 727 -12.26 -2.31 3.38
CA HIS A 727 -11.25 -3.23 2.84
C HIS A 727 -11.81 -4.61 2.50
N ARG A 728 -13.08 -4.89 2.76
CA ARG A 728 -13.64 -6.21 2.44
C ARG A 728 -13.87 -6.38 0.94
N ALA A 729 -13.21 -7.37 0.34
CA ALA A 729 -13.11 -7.56 -1.11
C ALA A 729 -13.83 -8.82 -1.62
N PRO A 730 -14.29 -8.84 -2.89
CA PRO A 730 -14.85 -10.04 -3.52
C PRO A 730 -13.73 -10.98 -3.96
N VAL A 731 -13.41 -11.95 -3.14
CA VAL A 731 -12.36 -12.94 -3.40
C VAL A 731 -12.97 -14.26 -3.89
N GLN A 732 -12.27 -14.94 -4.80
CA GLN A 732 -12.67 -16.27 -5.28
C GLN A 732 -11.49 -17.24 -5.28
N VAL A 733 -11.74 -18.48 -4.85
CA VAL A 733 -10.81 -19.60 -4.92
C VAL A 733 -11.43 -20.71 -5.75
N ILE A 734 -10.95 -20.88 -6.97
CA ILE A 734 -11.57 -21.69 -8.00
C ILE A 734 -10.69 -22.89 -8.30
N SER A 735 -11.18 -24.10 -7.98
CA SER A 735 -10.43 -25.33 -8.14
C SER A 735 -11.37 -26.55 -8.07
N PRO A 736 -11.03 -27.70 -8.66
CA PRO A 736 -11.71 -28.93 -8.31
C PRO A 736 -11.64 -29.24 -6.82
N TRP A 737 -10.65 -28.74 -6.13
CA TRP A 737 -10.37 -28.96 -4.71
C TRP A 737 -10.97 -27.90 -3.80
N ALA A 738 -11.71 -26.91 -4.32
CA ALA A 738 -12.40 -25.89 -3.53
C ALA A 738 -13.63 -26.46 -2.78
N GLN A 739 -14.14 -25.70 -1.79
CA GLN A 739 -15.35 -26.03 -1.04
C GLN A 739 -16.61 -25.62 -1.82
N HIS A 740 -16.93 -26.39 -2.85
CA HIS A 740 -18.05 -26.09 -3.75
C HIS A 740 -19.38 -25.83 -3.02
N GLY A 741 -20.03 -24.70 -3.38
CA GLY A 741 -21.35 -24.31 -2.88
C GLY A 741 -21.39 -24.10 -1.37
N LYS A 742 -20.35 -23.52 -0.80
CA LYS A 742 -20.25 -23.20 0.62
C LYS A 742 -19.99 -21.70 0.80
N VAL A 743 -20.55 -21.15 1.85
CA VAL A 743 -20.09 -19.87 2.40
C VAL A 743 -18.91 -20.15 3.32
N ILE A 744 -17.84 -19.40 3.17
CA ILE A 744 -16.62 -19.43 3.97
C ILE A 744 -16.53 -18.06 4.65
N ASP A 745 -16.94 -18.03 5.90
CA ASP A 745 -16.98 -16.86 6.77
C ASP A 745 -15.73 -16.71 7.66
N THR A 746 -14.72 -17.55 7.42
CA THR A 746 -13.42 -17.46 8.09
C THR A 746 -12.70 -16.21 7.61
N TYR A 747 -12.17 -15.42 8.58
CA TYR A 747 -11.34 -14.28 8.29
C TYR A 747 -10.09 -14.69 7.51
N TYR A 748 -9.85 -14.02 6.40
CA TYR A 748 -8.62 -14.07 5.61
C TYR A 748 -8.29 -12.68 5.07
N SER A 749 -7.05 -12.51 4.60
CA SER A 749 -6.59 -11.31 3.92
C SER A 749 -5.79 -11.66 2.66
N GLN A 750 -5.35 -10.65 1.93
CA GLN A 750 -4.46 -10.83 0.78
C GLN A 750 -3.23 -11.67 1.13
N ILE A 751 -2.59 -11.42 2.28
CA ILE A 751 -1.41 -12.22 2.69
C ILE A 751 -1.76 -13.66 3.08
N SER A 752 -3.00 -13.96 3.45
CA SER A 752 -3.47 -15.34 3.60
C SER A 752 -3.46 -16.06 2.25
N ALA A 753 -3.86 -15.38 1.17
CA ALA A 753 -3.80 -15.92 -0.19
C ALA A 753 -2.35 -16.09 -0.66
N VAL A 754 -1.49 -15.08 -0.48
CA VAL A 754 -0.05 -15.14 -0.77
C VAL A 754 0.58 -16.33 -0.04
N ARG A 755 0.31 -16.47 1.27
CA ARG A 755 0.79 -17.58 2.08
C ARG A 755 0.30 -18.95 1.58
N THR A 756 -0.93 -19.02 1.10
CA THR A 756 -1.51 -20.25 0.52
C THR A 756 -0.80 -20.65 -0.77
N ILE A 757 -0.53 -19.68 -1.64
CA ILE A 757 0.20 -19.88 -2.90
C ILE A 757 1.60 -20.41 -2.61
N GLU A 758 2.34 -19.78 -1.70
CA GLU A 758 3.67 -20.25 -1.28
C GLU A 758 3.63 -21.66 -0.72
N GLN A 759 2.64 -21.96 0.13
CA GLN A 759 2.49 -23.28 0.76
C GLN A 759 2.19 -24.37 -0.28
N ILE A 760 1.33 -24.09 -1.27
CA ILE A 760 1.01 -25.00 -2.37
C ILE A 760 2.26 -25.31 -3.21
N LEU A 761 3.02 -24.28 -3.55
CA LEU A 761 4.18 -24.37 -4.44
C LEU A 761 5.47 -24.78 -3.71
N GLY A 762 5.44 -24.81 -2.37
CA GLY A 762 6.59 -25.19 -1.53
C GLY A 762 7.63 -24.08 -1.40
N ALA A 763 7.24 -22.84 -1.63
CA ALA A 763 8.07 -21.65 -1.43
C ALA A 763 8.17 -21.28 0.06
N GLN A 764 9.30 -20.68 0.44
CA GLN A 764 9.45 -20.09 1.77
C GLN A 764 8.71 -18.76 1.81
N PRO A 765 8.09 -18.39 2.94
CA PRO A 765 7.44 -17.08 3.08
C PRO A 765 8.40 -15.94 2.81
N LEU A 766 7.92 -14.95 2.06
CA LEU A 766 8.66 -13.74 1.72
C LEU A 766 9.19 -13.01 2.95
N ASN A 767 8.35 -12.87 3.97
CA ASN A 767 8.65 -12.12 5.18
C ASN A 767 7.89 -12.70 6.38
N GLU A 768 8.05 -12.08 7.54
CA GLU A 768 7.42 -12.57 8.77
C GLU A 768 5.90 -12.37 8.79
N LYS A 769 5.37 -11.35 8.11
CA LYS A 769 3.93 -11.16 7.95
C LYS A 769 3.31 -12.35 7.22
N VAL A 770 3.85 -12.69 6.07
CA VAL A 770 3.39 -13.86 5.29
C VAL A 770 3.64 -15.16 6.07
N ALA A 771 4.76 -15.29 6.80
CA ALA A 771 5.04 -16.46 7.62
C ALA A 771 4.01 -16.66 8.75
N ALA A 772 3.49 -15.56 9.31
CA ALA A 772 2.47 -15.57 10.36
C ALA A 772 1.05 -15.76 9.84
N ALA A 773 0.79 -15.36 8.59
CA ALA A 773 -0.52 -15.44 7.98
C ALA A 773 -1.08 -16.86 7.95
N THR A 774 -2.38 -16.98 8.11
CA THR A 774 -3.08 -18.27 8.09
C THR A 774 -3.39 -18.67 6.65
N PRO A 775 -2.84 -19.78 6.13
CA PRO A 775 -3.24 -20.30 4.83
C PRO A 775 -4.74 -20.60 4.77
N MET A 776 -5.36 -20.41 3.63
CA MET A 776 -6.79 -20.58 3.39
C MET A 776 -7.21 -22.06 3.38
N TYR A 777 -6.94 -22.79 4.47
CA TYR A 777 -7.22 -24.23 4.54
C TYR A 777 -8.71 -24.56 4.38
N ASP A 778 -9.59 -23.71 4.90
CA ASP A 778 -11.04 -23.94 4.87
C ASP A 778 -11.62 -23.74 3.46
N ALA A 779 -10.89 -23.07 2.58
CA ALA A 779 -11.25 -22.94 1.18
C ALA A 779 -11.17 -24.27 0.40
N PHE A 780 -10.50 -25.29 0.97
CA PHE A 780 -10.18 -26.52 0.25
C PHE A 780 -10.75 -27.78 0.89
N THR A 781 -10.95 -28.80 0.06
CA THR A 781 -11.40 -30.12 0.45
C THR A 781 -10.52 -31.22 -0.15
N ASN A 782 -10.45 -32.38 0.51
CA ASN A 782 -9.78 -33.56 -0.02
C ASN A 782 -10.68 -34.42 -0.95
N HIS A 783 -11.85 -33.92 -1.29
CA HIS A 783 -12.85 -34.58 -2.13
C HIS A 783 -13.12 -33.72 -3.38
N PRO A 784 -12.31 -33.86 -4.45
CA PRO A 784 -12.40 -32.98 -5.61
C PRO A 784 -13.70 -33.16 -6.40
N ASN A 785 -14.22 -32.04 -6.90
CA ASN A 785 -15.30 -31.98 -7.87
C ASN A 785 -14.73 -31.43 -9.19
N TYR A 786 -14.59 -32.30 -10.20
CA TYR A 786 -14.00 -31.93 -11.49
C TYR A 786 -14.97 -31.30 -12.48
N THR A 787 -16.21 -30.99 -12.07
CA THR A 787 -17.16 -30.29 -12.94
C THR A 787 -16.56 -28.99 -13.41
N PRO A 788 -16.42 -28.75 -14.71
CA PRO A 788 -15.85 -27.51 -15.21
C PRO A 788 -16.85 -26.36 -15.04
N PHE A 789 -16.33 -25.15 -15.13
CA PHE A 789 -17.12 -23.94 -15.23
C PHE A 789 -17.44 -23.67 -16.70
N ASN A 790 -18.61 -23.09 -16.98
CA ASN A 790 -18.96 -22.58 -18.29
C ASN A 790 -19.19 -21.09 -18.18
N ALA A 791 -18.45 -20.30 -18.92
CA ALA A 791 -18.60 -18.84 -18.90
C ALA A 791 -20.02 -18.40 -19.23
N VAL A 792 -20.51 -17.45 -18.44
CA VAL A 792 -21.81 -16.82 -18.65
C VAL A 792 -21.60 -15.61 -19.57
N PRO A 793 -22.32 -15.50 -20.70
CA PRO A 793 -22.20 -14.33 -21.55
C PRO A 793 -22.56 -13.04 -20.80
N ASN A 794 -21.90 -11.95 -21.14
CA ASN A 794 -22.20 -10.63 -20.56
C ASN A 794 -23.66 -10.24 -20.79
N GLN A 795 -24.23 -9.58 -19.81
CA GLN A 795 -25.62 -9.10 -19.86
C GLN A 795 -25.70 -7.57 -20.00
N ILE A 796 -24.59 -6.88 -19.80
CA ILE A 796 -24.37 -5.47 -20.10
C ILE A 796 -23.61 -5.41 -21.44
N PRO A 797 -23.99 -4.53 -22.39
CA PRO A 797 -23.21 -4.35 -23.61
C PRO A 797 -21.81 -3.81 -23.29
N LEU A 798 -20.75 -4.49 -23.71
CA LEU A 798 -19.38 -4.01 -23.49
C LEU A 798 -19.08 -2.67 -24.18
N THR A 799 -19.93 -2.26 -25.10
CA THR A 799 -19.85 -0.97 -25.81
C THR A 799 -20.83 0.07 -25.27
N GLU A 800 -21.35 -0.12 -24.06
CA GLU A 800 -22.28 0.86 -23.48
C GLU A 800 -21.59 2.20 -23.30
N ALA A 801 -22.31 3.28 -23.61
CA ALA A 801 -21.86 4.66 -23.54
C ALA A 801 -20.61 5.02 -24.39
N ILE A 802 -20.09 4.12 -25.21
CA ILE A 802 -18.91 4.41 -26.04
C ILE A 802 -19.18 5.56 -27.02
N ALA A 803 -18.38 6.61 -26.97
CA ALA A 803 -18.59 7.82 -27.78
C ALA A 803 -18.45 7.57 -29.28
N THR A 804 -17.56 6.68 -29.70
CA THR A 804 -17.30 6.31 -31.08
C THR A 804 -17.53 4.82 -31.26
N PRO A 805 -18.53 4.40 -32.05
CA PRO A 805 -18.77 2.98 -32.29
C PRO A 805 -17.57 2.27 -32.91
N PRO A 806 -17.26 1.03 -32.45
CA PRO A 806 -16.21 0.22 -33.09
C PRO A 806 -16.57 -0.20 -34.53
N ALA A 807 -15.56 -0.39 -35.37
CA ALA A 807 -15.74 -0.80 -36.74
C ALA A 807 -16.42 -2.17 -36.90
N CYS A 808 -16.25 -3.06 -35.93
CA CYS A 808 -16.93 -4.36 -35.87
C CYS A 808 -18.39 -4.28 -35.40
N GLY A 809 -18.88 -3.08 -35.08
CA GLY A 809 -20.22 -2.85 -34.56
C GLY A 809 -20.30 -2.84 -33.05
N LEU A 810 -21.43 -2.35 -32.54
CA LEU A 810 -21.72 -2.32 -31.13
C LEU A 810 -22.06 -3.72 -30.59
N ASP A 811 -21.83 -3.94 -29.31
CA ASP A 811 -22.29 -5.15 -28.64
C ASP A 811 -23.82 -5.12 -28.52
N THR A 812 -24.47 -6.05 -29.15
CA THR A 812 -25.92 -6.15 -29.17
C THR A 812 -26.46 -7.25 -28.23
N LEU A 813 -25.61 -7.89 -27.48
CA LEU A 813 -25.95 -9.07 -26.66
C LEU A 813 -26.65 -10.17 -27.49
N GLY A 814 -26.25 -10.34 -28.77
CA GLY A 814 -26.88 -11.26 -29.70
C GLY A 814 -28.27 -10.85 -30.18
N ARG A 815 -28.77 -9.66 -29.79
CA ARG A 815 -30.07 -9.15 -30.23
C ARG A 815 -29.99 -8.54 -31.63
N THR A 816 -31.15 -8.45 -32.31
CA THR A 816 -31.27 -7.90 -33.68
C THR A 816 -32.40 -6.89 -33.79
N GLY A 817 -32.37 -6.06 -34.85
CA GLY A 817 -33.44 -5.12 -35.16
C GLY A 817 -33.73 -4.10 -34.08
N ALA A 818 -35.02 -3.92 -33.74
CA ALA A 818 -35.42 -2.93 -32.73
C ALA A 818 -34.87 -3.20 -31.31
N ALA A 819 -34.66 -4.47 -30.96
CA ALA A 819 -34.12 -4.86 -29.66
C ALA A 819 -32.63 -4.49 -29.53
N ALA A 820 -31.85 -4.66 -30.60
CA ALA A 820 -30.46 -4.20 -30.65
C ALA A 820 -30.40 -2.66 -30.63
N ALA A 821 -31.26 -1.99 -31.38
CA ALA A 821 -31.33 -0.53 -31.38
C ALA A 821 -31.77 0.07 -30.02
N ALA A 822 -32.53 -0.67 -29.25
CA ALA A 822 -32.94 -0.24 -27.90
C ALA A 822 -31.76 -0.21 -26.90
N LEU A 823 -30.79 -1.12 -27.05
CA LEU A 823 -29.59 -1.11 -26.20
C LEU A 823 -28.73 0.16 -26.40
N ASN A 824 -28.71 0.69 -27.65
CA ASN A 824 -27.94 1.89 -27.98
C ASN A 824 -28.67 3.19 -27.58
N LYS A 825 -29.93 3.13 -27.17
CA LYS A 825 -30.72 4.29 -26.73
C LYS A 825 -30.55 4.64 -25.27
N ALA A 826 -29.86 3.81 -24.48
CA ALA A 826 -29.69 4.03 -23.05
C ALA A 826 -29.06 5.39 -22.73
N GLU A 827 -28.13 5.86 -23.54
CA GLU A 827 -27.52 7.20 -23.40
C GLU A 827 -28.48 8.37 -23.72
N ALA A 828 -29.46 8.16 -24.56
CA ALA A 828 -30.34 9.26 -25.01
C ALA A 828 -31.43 9.60 -23.98
N GLN A 829 -31.69 8.75 -23.02
CA GLN A 829 -32.58 9.04 -21.90
C GLN A 829 -31.79 9.79 -20.82
N LYS A 830 -31.77 11.09 -20.94
CA LYS A 830 -31.29 11.99 -19.85
C LYS A 830 -32.16 11.78 -18.64
N ILE A 831 -31.78 10.82 -17.83
CA ILE A 831 -32.39 10.58 -16.53
C ILE A 831 -32.03 11.77 -15.64
N ALA A 832 -33.01 12.28 -14.88
CA ALA A 832 -32.82 13.44 -14.06
C ALA A 832 -31.80 13.13 -12.95
N VAL A 833 -30.63 13.70 -13.06
CA VAL A 833 -29.58 13.62 -12.02
C VAL A 833 -30.10 14.29 -10.74
N PRO A 834 -29.98 13.68 -9.56
CA PRO A 834 -30.34 14.30 -8.30
C PRO A 834 -29.67 15.65 -8.10
N ALA A 835 -30.36 16.61 -7.49
CA ALA A 835 -29.89 18.00 -7.39
C ALA A 835 -28.55 18.15 -6.68
N ASN A 836 -28.29 17.31 -5.67
CA ASN A 836 -27.02 17.28 -4.94
C ASN A 836 -25.86 16.65 -5.72
N GLU A 837 -26.15 15.88 -6.79
CA GLU A 837 -25.14 15.20 -7.60
C GLU A 837 -24.97 15.86 -9.00
N GLN A 838 -25.70 16.93 -9.29
CA GLN A 838 -25.61 17.59 -10.61
C GLN A 838 -24.20 18.13 -10.89
N ALA A 839 -23.49 18.62 -9.89
CA ALA A 839 -22.14 19.12 -10.03
C ALA A 839 -21.17 17.96 -10.39
N THR A 840 -21.28 16.82 -9.71
CA THR A 840 -20.51 15.60 -9.97
C THR A 840 -20.76 15.11 -11.39
N ALA A 841 -22.02 14.96 -11.80
CA ALA A 841 -22.36 14.49 -13.14
C ALA A 841 -21.91 15.45 -14.24
N ALA A 842 -22.03 16.77 -14.02
CA ALA A 842 -21.59 17.78 -15.00
C ALA A 842 -20.05 17.82 -15.13
N ALA A 843 -19.34 17.58 -14.05
CA ALA A 843 -17.88 17.58 -14.03
C ALA A 843 -17.26 16.27 -14.56
N TRP A 844 -18.01 15.16 -14.54
CA TRP A 844 -17.48 13.83 -14.84
C TRP A 844 -16.66 13.76 -16.14
N GLN A 845 -17.20 14.17 -17.25
CA GLN A 845 -16.50 14.08 -18.53
C GLN A 845 -15.24 14.95 -18.59
N THR A 846 -15.30 16.11 -17.98
CA THR A 846 -14.14 17.00 -17.88
C THR A 846 -13.09 16.43 -16.94
N TRP A 847 -13.53 15.90 -15.84
CA TRP A 847 -12.68 15.28 -14.83
C TRP A 847 -12.01 14.01 -15.42
N LEU A 848 -12.80 13.10 -16.01
CA LEU A 848 -12.31 11.87 -16.62
C LEU A 848 -11.24 12.15 -17.68
N ALA A 849 -11.45 13.17 -18.52
CA ALA A 849 -10.47 13.54 -19.53
C ALA A 849 -9.14 14.08 -18.95
N GLY A 850 -9.14 14.50 -17.70
CA GLY A 850 -7.95 14.93 -16.97
C GLY A 850 -7.26 13.83 -16.17
N GLN A 851 -7.84 12.63 -16.09
CA GLN A 851 -7.26 11.51 -15.37
C GLN A 851 -6.30 10.72 -16.28
N HIS A 852 -5.30 10.09 -15.67
CA HIS A 852 -4.31 9.29 -16.37
C HIS A 852 -4.60 7.79 -16.28
N THR A 853 -5.87 7.41 -16.49
CA THR A 853 -6.32 6.01 -16.47
C THR A 853 -6.24 5.32 -17.83
N THR A 854 -5.90 6.06 -18.88
CA THR A 854 -5.86 5.54 -20.27
C THR A 854 -4.58 5.96 -20.98
N GLY A 855 -4.09 5.06 -21.83
CA GLY A 855 -2.95 5.31 -22.69
C GLY A 855 -1.62 5.36 -21.96
N ASN A 856 -0.69 6.09 -22.55
CA ASN A 856 0.67 6.16 -22.08
C ASN A 856 0.80 6.83 -20.71
N GLY A 857 1.36 6.14 -19.71
CA GLY A 857 1.48 6.65 -18.34
C GLY A 857 0.16 6.58 -17.56
N ALA A 858 -0.71 5.65 -17.94
CA ALA A 858 -1.91 5.36 -17.18
C ALA A 858 -1.55 4.92 -15.74
N VAL A 859 -2.22 5.50 -14.76
CA VAL A 859 -2.01 5.26 -13.33
C VAL A 859 -3.37 5.09 -12.65
N PRO A 860 -3.62 3.98 -11.94
CA PRO A 860 -4.91 3.74 -11.29
C PRO A 860 -5.27 4.85 -10.29
N ASP A 861 -4.43 5.12 -9.32
CA ASP A 861 -4.68 6.05 -8.24
C ASP A 861 -4.62 7.55 -8.60
N TYR A 862 -4.45 7.88 -9.88
CA TYR A 862 -4.50 9.28 -10.32
C TYR A 862 -5.94 9.84 -10.37
N ALA A 863 -6.92 8.97 -10.29
CA ALA A 863 -8.33 9.33 -10.22
C ALA A 863 -8.77 9.59 -8.76
N ASN A 864 -9.77 10.48 -8.58
CA ASN A 864 -10.45 10.58 -7.29
C ASN A 864 -11.43 9.41 -7.17
N PRO A 865 -11.18 8.43 -6.28
CA PRO A 865 -11.96 7.21 -6.24
C PRO A 865 -13.38 7.43 -5.71
N GLU A 866 -13.56 8.31 -4.73
CA GLU A 866 -14.89 8.62 -4.17
C GLU A 866 -15.80 9.28 -5.22
N GLN A 867 -15.26 10.22 -6.00
CA GLN A 867 -16.02 10.84 -7.08
C GLN A 867 -16.36 9.84 -8.19
N MET A 868 -15.42 8.94 -8.51
CA MET A 868 -15.63 7.89 -9.49
C MET A 868 -16.72 6.90 -9.03
N ASN A 869 -16.66 6.44 -7.78
CA ASN A 869 -17.64 5.52 -7.22
C ASN A 869 -19.05 6.14 -7.18
N ARG A 870 -19.19 7.40 -6.79
CA ARG A 870 -20.46 8.12 -6.82
C ARG A 870 -21.02 8.20 -8.24
N TYR A 871 -20.21 8.57 -9.21
CA TYR A 871 -20.67 8.69 -10.59
C TYR A 871 -21.08 7.34 -11.17
N THR A 872 -20.25 6.31 -11.02
CA THR A 872 -20.54 4.96 -11.54
C THR A 872 -21.70 4.31 -10.81
N TRP A 873 -21.94 4.63 -9.52
CA TRP A 873 -23.15 4.23 -8.83
C TRP A 873 -24.41 4.75 -9.53
N TYR A 874 -24.44 6.05 -9.84
CA TYR A 874 -25.59 6.64 -10.49
C TYR A 874 -25.78 6.13 -11.92
N GLN A 875 -24.70 5.81 -12.65
CA GLN A 875 -24.77 5.16 -13.95
C GLN A 875 -25.42 3.78 -13.81
N ALA A 876 -24.91 2.94 -12.95
CA ALA A 876 -25.40 1.58 -12.74
C ALA A 876 -26.86 1.53 -12.25
N HIS A 877 -27.34 2.57 -11.59
CA HIS A 877 -28.71 2.69 -11.07
C HIS A 877 -29.60 3.64 -11.88
N ASP A 878 -29.24 3.98 -13.13
CA ASP A 878 -30.02 4.88 -13.99
C ASP A 878 -30.36 6.24 -13.30
N TRP A 879 -29.49 6.75 -12.42
CA TRP A 879 -29.70 7.96 -11.60
C TRP A 879 -30.95 7.93 -10.71
N LYS A 880 -31.50 6.76 -10.42
CA LYS A 880 -32.73 6.59 -9.65
C LYS A 880 -32.51 6.35 -8.17
N VAL A 881 -31.35 5.84 -7.81
CA VAL A 881 -31.00 5.47 -6.43
C VAL A 881 -29.87 6.41 -5.94
N PRO A 882 -30.07 7.12 -4.82
CA PRO A 882 -28.99 7.93 -4.23
C PRO A 882 -27.80 7.07 -3.83
N TYR A 883 -26.58 7.61 -3.93
CA TYR A 883 -25.38 6.94 -3.48
C TYR A 883 -25.45 6.67 -1.95
N PRO A 884 -25.30 5.43 -1.48
CA PRO A 884 -25.49 5.07 -0.08
C PRO A 884 -24.20 5.08 0.74
N GLY A 885 -23.05 5.22 0.12
CA GLY A 885 -21.75 4.92 0.69
C GLY A 885 -21.44 5.58 2.02
N ASP A 886 -21.79 6.87 2.19
CA ASP A 886 -21.43 7.66 3.37
C ASP A 886 -22.12 7.23 4.67
N SER A 887 -23.03 6.27 4.63
CA SER A 887 -23.89 5.95 5.80
C SER A 887 -23.43 4.73 6.61
N LYS A 888 -22.36 4.04 6.20
CA LYS A 888 -22.05 2.71 6.73
C LYS A 888 -20.74 2.61 7.51
N ILE A 889 -19.82 3.54 7.34
CA ILE A 889 -18.55 3.61 8.07
C ILE A 889 -18.65 4.69 9.16
N TYR A 890 -18.11 4.42 10.34
CA TYR A 890 -18.21 5.31 11.50
C TYR A 890 -16.90 6.03 11.75
N ALA A 891 -16.96 7.35 11.92
CA ALA A 891 -15.83 8.14 12.43
C ALA A 891 -15.42 7.66 13.85
N PRO A 892 -14.18 7.87 14.31
CA PRO A 892 -13.73 7.52 15.66
C PRO A 892 -14.62 8.11 16.76
N SER A 893 -15.11 9.35 16.58
CA SER A 893 -16.04 10.00 17.49
C SER A 893 -17.41 9.30 17.59
N GLN A 894 -17.74 8.46 16.64
CA GLN A 894 -19.00 7.69 16.56
C GLN A 894 -18.80 6.23 16.98
N VAL A 895 -17.55 5.76 17.07
CA VAL A 895 -17.22 4.39 17.50
C VAL A 895 -17.61 4.23 18.96
N PRO A 896 -18.35 3.17 19.33
CA PRO A 896 -18.69 2.92 20.72
C PRO A 896 -17.43 2.87 21.62
N ALA A 897 -17.55 3.36 22.85
CA ALA A 897 -16.43 3.39 23.81
C ALA A 897 -15.73 2.03 24.01
N ALA A 898 -16.40 0.92 23.67
CA ALA A 898 -15.80 -0.41 23.66
C ALA A 898 -14.67 -0.58 22.65
N TYR A 899 -14.64 0.23 21.59
CA TYR A 899 -13.56 0.23 20.60
C TYR A 899 -12.36 1.11 21.03
N LEU A 900 -12.57 1.99 21.98
CA LEU A 900 -11.48 2.76 22.57
C LEU A 900 -10.83 1.88 23.63
N PRO A 901 -9.54 1.52 23.49
CA PRO A 901 -8.87 0.74 24.51
C PRO A 901 -9.01 1.44 25.85
N SER A 902 -9.53 0.73 26.85
CA SER A 902 -9.39 1.21 28.22
C SER A 902 -7.90 1.35 28.50
N SER A 903 -7.48 2.44 29.13
CA SER A 903 -6.17 2.52 29.76
C SER A 903 -5.98 1.22 30.58
N ASP A 904 -5.10 0.34 30.13
CA ASP A 904 -4.72 -0.82 30.93
C ASP A 904 -3.89 -0.30 32.11
N THR A 905 -4.59 0.18 33.11
CA THR A 905 -4.04 0.37 34.46
C THR A 905 -4.10 -0.98 35.18
N ASN A 906 -3.26 -1.92 34.77
CA ASN A 906 -2.92 -3.08 35.61
C ASN A 906 -1.65 -3.75 35.07
#